data_f68f77032fed108965019537615b36b2
#
_entry.id   f68f77032fed108965019537615b36b2
#
_cell.length_a   1.000
_cell.length_b   1.000
_cell.length_c   1.000
_cell.angle_alpha   90.00
_cell.angle_beta   90.00
_cell.angle_gamma   90.00
#
_symmetry.space_group_name_H-M   'P 1'
#
loop_
_entity.id
_entity.type
_entity.pdbx_description
1 polymer ?
#
loop_
_entity_poly.entity_id
_entity_poly.type
_entity_poly.pdbx_seq_one_letter_code
_entity_poly.pdbx_strand_id
1 'polypeptide(L)'
;MRMLDSLYALQHRNIMQFFMKNTAILFILFAFAAFGTAQAQSDNSVEVVFNGTSATVNVADNISQYLTVTQQGAHVSITQSDSVASEITYKLSGTSTDGEFYMSGSYKATVELNGLTLTNTTPVYSGAAVHIQNGKRINVKVVTGTTNTLVDAASGSQKGCLYVKGHAEFKQQGSLNVVGNVKHAIKAGEYISLKNATLNITSAVGDGISCNQYFLMESGTVNISGTGDDGIQCDLEGDTATAITEDHEDEDSGNIYIEGGNITVNCAAIAAKGIKAAGDIFISGEPVIDVTTSGNGEWDEDDLETKAACGISADGNIDISGGTLTLTATGSGGKGMKCDGELTISGGDITVATSGGLYYNNGTTENTNYTGNTDNISSDYYSSPKGIKAGLKTQVGNSYTYSGGMVVSGGKVKVSTSGYNGEGIESKNYLNVSGGEIYVNAYDDGINSAQDMTISGGYIYSHSNNNDGIDANGNIYLNGGLVYAIGSRSPELGIDANSEGGKKVYVNGGVIIAVGGIENGAAYNQPKIQQSNVSSNTWYTITYDDNMIAFKTPTISTGGGPGGHGGPGGNSSGLVISAPSTPSLANGNNVTDGTSYFEGNCYVEGSGGSVGIDEVGVEQQINDSRVFSIDGRYLGSEVPATFRGVFIQNGKKHIKLY
;
A
#
# COMPACT_ATOMS: atom_id res chain seq x y z
N MET A 1 19.71 -74.51 -27.89
CA MET A 1 19.14 -73.28 -27.25
C MET A 1 20.09 -72.56 -26.26
N ARG A 2 21.09 -73.22 -25.68
CA ARG A 2 22.08 -72.60 -24.77
C ARG A 2 23.32 -71.98 -25.47
N MET A 3 23.51 -72.21 -26.78
CA MET A 3 24.67 -71.69 -27.54
C MET A 3 24.37 -70.36 -28.24
N LEU A 4 23.13 -70.01 -28.49
CA LEU A 4 22.72 -68.72 -29.08
C LEU A 4 22.68 -67.56 -28.07
N ASP A 5 22.33 -67.89 -26.82
CA ASP A 5 22.28 -66.82 -25.76
C ASP A 5 23.67 -66.31 -25.34
N SER A 6 24.71 -67.18 -25.47
CA SER A 6 26.09 -66.77 -25.15
C SER A 6 26.73 -65.91 -26.26
N LEU A 7 26.33 -66.12 -27.53
CA LEU A 7 26.82 -65.30 -28.66
C LEU A 7 26.15 -63.89 -28.65
N TYR A 8 24.87 -63.85 -28.28
CA TYR A 8 24.16 -62.54 -28.16
C TYR A 8 24.71 -61.69 -27.03
N ALA A 9 25.02 -62.31 -25.90
CA ALA A 9 25.62 -61.61 -24.75
C ALA A 9 27.06 -61.09 -25.04
N LEU A 10 27.84 -61.88 -25.82
CA LEU A 10 29.22 -61.46 -26.21
C LEU A 10 29.20 -60.31 -27.22
N GLN A 11 28.27 -60.31 -28.16
CA GLN A 11 28.13 -59.31 -29.19
C GLN A 11 27.62 -57.99 -28.59
N HIS A 12 26.67 -58.00 -27.65
CA HIS A 12 26.20 -56.82 -26.92
C HIS A 12 27.29 -56.20 -26.01
N ARG A 13 28.12 -57.04 -25.39
CA ARG A 13 29.21 -56.58 -24.52
C ARG A 13 30.32 -55.90 -25.31
N ASN A 14 30.66 -56.41 -26.51
CA ASN A 14 31.63 -55.78 -27.38
C ASN A 14 31.14 -54.47 -28.03
N ILE A 15 29.87 -54.40 -28.39
CA ILE A 15 29.23 -53.19 -28.90
C ILE A 15 29.17 -52.10 -27.81
N MET A 16 28.82 -52.48 -26.59
CA MET A 16 28.78 -51.54 -25.46
C MET A 16 30.17 -51.04 -25.05
N GLN A 17 31.21 -51.90 -25.09
CA GLN A 17 32.59 -51.44 -24.86
C GLN A 17 33.14 -50.58 -25.99
N PHE A 18 32.74 -50.81 -27.24
CA PHE A 18 33.12 -49.99 -28.39
C PHE A 18 32.48 -48.59 -28.30
N PHE A 19 31.18 -48.50 -27.91
CA PHE A 19 30.49 -47.25 -27.69
C PHE A 19 31.06 -46.50 -26.49
N MET A 20 31.36 -47.14 -25.36
CA MET A 20 31.92 -46.48 -24.19
C MET A 20 33.34 -45.95 -24.43
N LYS A 21 34.19 -46.68 -25.21
CA LYS A 21 35.54 -46.19 -25.58
C LYS A 21 35.47 -45.02 -26.55
N ASN A 22 34.59 -45.05 -27.52
CA ASN A 22 34.46 -43.94 -28.49
C ASN A 22 33.73 -42.73 -27.87
N THR A 23 32.80 -42.91 -26.94
CA THR A 23 32.18 -41.82 -26.22
C THR A 23 33.14 -41.15 -25.25
N ALA A 24 34.05 -41.91 -24.58
CA ALA A 24 35.06 -41.33 -23.72
C ALA A 24 36.13 -40.55 -24.53
N ILE A 25 36.49 -41.05 -25.74
CA ILE A 25 37.43 -40.32 -26.62
C ILE A 25 36.74 -39.07 -27.21
N LEU A 26 35.45 -39.12 -27.50
CA LEU A 26 34.70 -37.95 -27.97
C LEU A 26 34.50 -36.90 -26.86
N PHE A 27 34.27 -37.30 -25.59
CA PHE A 27 34.23 -36.40 -24.46
C PHE A 27 35.60 -35.79 -24.13
N ILE A 28 36.70 -36.52 -24.28
CA ILE A 28 38.06 -35.98 -24.10
C ILE A 28 38.43 -35.02 -25.25
N LEU A 29 38.00 -35.29 -26.48
CA LEU A 29 38.19 -34.36 -27.61
C LEU A 29 37.29 -33.13 -27.51
N PHE A 30 36.09 -33.22 -26.98
CA PHE A 30 35.25 -32.04 -26.68
C PHE A 30 35.73 -31.25 -25.46
N ALA A 31 36.32 -31.92 -24.45
CA ALA A 31 36.96 -31.20 -23.33
C ALA A 31 38.25 -30.46 -23.75
N PHE A 32 38.99 -30.92 -24.74
CA PHE A 32 40.14 -30.20 -25.28
C PHE A 32 39.77 -29.16 -26.36
N ALA A 33 38.63 -29.29 -27.05
CA ALA A 33 38.16 -28.27 -27.97
C ALA A 33 37.47 -27.07 -27.26
N ALA A 34 37.07 -27.24 -25.99
CA ALA A 34 36.52 -26.16 -25.15
C ALA A 34 37.64 -25.32 -24.47
N PHE A 35 38.92 -25.69 -24.60
CA PHE A 35 40.07 -24.82 -24.33
C PHE A 35 40.56 -24.07 -25.58
N GLY A 36 39.67 -23.82 -26.55
CA GLY A 36 39.80 -22.70 -27.43
C GLY A 36 39.72 -21.45 -26.56
N THR A 37 40.79 -20.70 -26.50
CA THR A 37 40.95 -19.41 -25.89
C THR A 37 39.63 -18.73 -25.65
N ALA A 38 39.00 -18.93 -24.48
CA ALA A 38 38.18 -17.91 -23.90
C ALA A 38 39.16 -16.74 -23.79
N GLN A 39 39.13 -15.86 -24.77
CA GLN A 39 39.66 -14.53 -24.63
C GLN A 39 38.98 -14.06 -23.36
N ALA A 40 39.73 -13.90 -22.28
CA ALA A 40 39.23 -13.36 -21.04
C ALA A 40 38.56 -12.05 -21.46
N GLN A 41 37.24 -12.04 -21.46
CA GLN A 41 36.49 -10.82 -21.71
C GLN A 41 37.02 -9.91 -20.62
N SER A 42 37.71 -8.86 -21.00
CA SER A 42 38.36 -7.95 -20.07
C SER A 42 37.26 -7.48 -19.14
N ASP A 43 37.34 -7.87 -17.86
CA ASP A 43 36.35 -7.56 -16.84
C ASP A 43 36.41 -6.04 -16.60
N ASN A 44 35.43 -5.28 -17.10
CA ASN A 44 35.33 -3.84 -16.85
C ASN A 44 35.03 -3.61 -15.37
N SER A 45 35.96 -3.99 -14.48
CA SER A 45 35.70 -3.90 -13.05
C SER A 45 36.82 -3.14 -12.31
N VAL A 46 36.40 -2.53 -11.22
CA VAL A 46 37.23 -1.98 -10.17
C VAL A 46 36.89 -2.72 -8.88
N GLU A 47 37.91 -3.34 -8.26
CA GLU A 47 37.74 -3.94 -6.93
C GLU A 47 38.26 -2.97 -5.88
N VAL A 48 37.46 -2.68 -4.87
CA VAL A 48 37.83 -1.90 -3.69
C VAL A 48 37.63 -2.78 -2.46
N VAL A 49 38.75 -3.15 -1.84
CA VAL A 49 38.75 -3.99 -0.62
C VAL A 49 39.15 -3.13 0.57
N PHE A 50 38.22 -2.87 1.45
CA PHE A 50 38.47 -2.12 2.69
C PHE A 50 39.14 -3.02 3.73
N ASN A 51 40.19 -2.51 4.35
CA ASN A 51 40.97 -3.24 5.35
C ASN A 51 41.33 -2.33 6.54
N GLY A 52 40.41 -2.16 7.46
CA GLY A 52 40.62 -1.30 8.64
C GLY A 52 40.73 0.18 8.24
N THR A 53 41.91 0.74 8.39
CA THR A 53 42.23 2.16 8.10
C THR A 53 42.70 2.41 6.67
N SER A 54 42.68 1.40 5.80
CA SER A 54 43.14 1.50 4.42
C SER A 54 42.19 0.79 3.46
N ALA A 55 42.34 1.03 2.17
CA ALA A 55 41.70 0.25 1.13
C ALA A 55 42.70 -0.14 0.05
N THR A 56 42.44 -1.25 -0.63
CA THR A 56 43.18 -1.65 -1.85
C THR A 56 42.25 -1.44 -3.04
N VAL A 57 42.71 -0.74 -4.05
CA VAL A 57 41.97 -0.48 -5.28
C VAL A 57 42.68 -1.15 -6.46
N ASN A 58 42.02 -2.12 -7.07
CA ASN A 58 42.47 -2.82 -8.25
C ASN A 58 41.59 -2.42 -9.45
N VAL A 59 42.21 -1.76 -10.43
CA VAL A 59 41.52 -1.32 -11.66
C VAL A 59 41.93 -2.24 -12.79
N ALA A 60 40.98 -2.80 -13.54
CA ALA A 60 41.28 -3.61 -14.72
C ALA A 60 42.01 -2.78 -15.78
N ASP A 61 43.04 -3.37 -16.41
CA ASP A 61 43.96 -2.68 -17.34
C ASP A 61 43.22 -1.96 -18.49
N ASN A 62 42.18 -2.59 -19.02
CA ASN A 62 41.42 -2.09 -20.17
C ASN A 62 40.62 -0.81 -19.88
N ILE A 63 40.33 -0.52 -18.61
CA ILE A 63 39.57 0.68 -18.20
C ILE A 63 40.40 1.68 -17.40
N SER A 64 41.64 1.34 -17.04
CA SER A 64 42.50 2.17 -16.18
C SER A 64 42.72 3.58 -16.75
N GLN A 65 42.81 3.74 -18.06
CA GLN A 65 42.97 5.03 -18.74
C GLN A 65 41.73 5.97 -18.61
N TYR A 66 40.58 5.43 -18.24
CA TYR A 66 39.33 6.20 -18.10
C TYR A 66 39.01 6.57 -16.65
N LEU A 67 39.82 6.14 -15.70
CA LEU A 67 39.56 6.33 -14.29
C LEU A 67 40.69 7.09 -13.60
N THR A 68 40.28 8.05 -12.76
CA THR A 68 41.19 8.70 -11.81
C THR A 68 40.82 8.21 -10.41
N VAL A 69 41.79 7.57 -9.74
CA VAL A 69 41.63 7.08 -8.37
C VAL A 69 42.38 8.02 -7.43
N THR A 70 41.68 8.52 -6.41
CA THR A 70 42.25 9.28 -5.30
C THR A 70 41.92 8.56 -4.00
N GLN A 71 42.87 8.43 -3.10
CA GLN A 71 42.72 7.70 -1.87
C GLN A 71 43.42 8.38 -0.70
N GLN A 72 42.70 8.42 0.45
CA GLN A 72 43.28 8.84 1.73
C GLN A 72 42.88 7.80 2.79
N GLY A 73 43.79 6.90 3.14
CA GLY A 73 43.46 5.78 4.04
C GLY A 73 42.40 4.85 3.43
N ALA A 74 41.28 4.70 4.10
CA ALA A 74 40.12 3.96 3.62
C ALA A 74 39.07 4.85 2.92
N HIS A 75 39.35 6.13 2.68
CA HIS A 75 38.48 7.00 1.88
C HIS A 75 38.96 6.92 0.41
N VAL A 76 38.09 6.41 -0.46
CA VAL A 76 38.36 6.15 -1.87
C VAL A 76 37.44 6.99 -2.74
N SER A 77 38.04 7.76 -3.66
CA SER A 77 37.27 8.47 -4.69
C SER A 77 37.72 7.99 -6.08
N ILE A 78 36.75 7.70 -6.95
CA ILE A 78 36.96 7.28 -8.32
C ILE A 78 36.17 8.18 -9.24
N THR A 79 36.87 8.86 -10.17
CA THR A 79 36.24 9.70 -11.18
C THR A 79 36.30 9.03 -12.54
N GLN A 80 35.17 8.83 -13.19
CA GLN A 80 35.12 8.39 -14.59
C GLN A 80 35.36 9.58 -15.53
N SER A 81 36.14 9.36 -16.55
CA SER A 81 36.26 10.28 -17.69
C SER A 81 34.96 10.26 -18.51
N ASP A 82 34.62 11.38 -19.15
CA ASP A 82 33.51 11.46 -20.10
C ASP A 82 33.69 10.56 -21.35
N SER A 83 34.87 10.00 -21.53
CA SER A 83 35.16 9.04 -22.61
C SER A 83 34.76 7.61 -22.29
N VAL A 84 34.24 7.32 -21.09
CA VAL A 84 33.68 6.00 -20.74
C VAL A 84 32.50 5.69 -21.64
N ALA A 85 32.58 4.57 -22.38
CA ALA A 85 31.55 4.15 -23.34
C ALA A 85 30.99 2.75 -23.03
N SER A 86 31.35 2.18 -21.88
CA SER A 86 30.86 0.88 -21.40
C SER A 86 30.66 0.90 -19.91
N GLU A 87 29.72 0.10 -19.46
CA GLU A 87 29.38 -0.02 -18.03
C GLU A 87 30.57 -0.58 -17.25
N ILE A 88 30.89 0.06 -16.12
CA ILE A 88 31.97 -0.35 -15.21
C ILE A 88 31.29 -0.89 -13.93
N THR A 89 31.82 -2.02 -13.43
CA THR A 89 31.38 -2.63 -12.17
C THR A 89 32.36 -2.28 -11.06
N TYR A 90 31.89 -1.60 -10.03
CA TYR A 90 32.62 -1.31 -8.80
C TYR A 90 32.28 -2.36 -7.75
N LYS A 91 33.20 -3.28 -7.44
CA LYS A 91 33.04 -4.36 -6.46
C LYS A 91 33.59 -3.89 -5.12
N LEU A 92 32.69 -3.63 -4.16
CA LEU A 92 33.04 -3.12 -2.83
C LEU A 92 32.94 -4.25 -1.81
N SER A 93 34.02 -4.46 -1.04
CA SER A 93 34.05 -5.53 -0.03
C SER A 93 34.96 -5.17 1.15
N GLY A 94 34.95 -5.99 2.20
CA GLY A 94 35.79 -5.84 3.37
C GLY A 94 35.22 -4.92 4.43
N THR A 95 36.07 -4.45 5.35
CA THR A 95 35.62 -3.71 6.55
C THR A 95 36.49 -2.50 6.81
N SER A 96 35.85 -1.35 7.07
CA SER A 96 36.49 -0.16 7.63
C SER A 96 35.62 0.49 8.70
N THR A 97 36.26 0.95 9.77
CA THR A 97 35.61 1.72 10.84
C THR A 97 35.71 3.24 10.62
N ASP A 98 36.49 3.68 9.60
CA ASP A 98 36.55 5.06 9.13
C ASP A 98 36.97 5.07 7.65
N GLY A 99 36.00 5.12 6.76
CA GLY A 99 36.20 5.12 5.33
C GLY A 99 34.94 5.48 4.57
N GLU A 100 35.12 5.83 3.31
CA GLU A 100 34.01 6.12 2.40
C GLU A 100 34.34 5.73 0.97
N PHE A 101 33.33 5.45 0.18
CA PHE A 101 33.43 5.27 -1.26
C PHE A 101 32.70 6.39 -1.97
N TYR A 102 33.41 7.16 -2.77
CA TYR A 102 32.86 8.22 -3.61
C TYR A 102 33.15 7.90 -5.08
N MET A 103 32.11 7.91 -5.92
CA MET A 103 32.26 7.74 -7.37
C MET A 103 31.55 8.87 -8.10
N SER A 104 32.23 9.47 -9.07
CA SER A 104 31.63 10.44 -10.00
C SER A 104 31.82 9.99 -11.45
N GLY A 105 30.80 10.28 -12.29
CA GLY A 105 30.84 9.90 -13.69
C GLY A 105 29.60 10.29 -14.45
N SER A 106 29.59 10.01 -15.75
CA SER A 106 28.49 10.35 -16.66
C SER A 106 27.97 9.15 -17.46
N TYR A 107 28.41 7.93 -17.15
CA TYR A 107 27.95 6.69 -17.77
C TYR A 107 27.36 5.74 -16.73
N LYS A 108 26.35 4.95 -17.12
CA LYS A 108 25.73 3.95 -16.24
C LYS A 108 26.77 3.02 -15.62
N ALA A 109 26.54 2.57 -14.41
CA ALA A 109 27.47 1.75 -13.64
C ALA A 109 26.77 0.68 -12.81
N THR A 110 27.53 -0.33 -12.41
CA THR A 110 27.12 -1.32 -11.41
C THR A 110 27.98 -1.12 -10.16
N VAL A 111 27.34 -1.10 -8.99
CA VAL A 111 27.99 -1.17 -7.68
C VAL A 111 27.61 -2.48 -7.02
N GLU A 112 28.58 -3.35 -6.76
CA GLU A 112 28.40 -4.62 -6.07
C GLU A 112 28.81 -4.49 -4.61
N LEU A 113 27.85 -4.67 -3.69
CA LEU A 113 28.10 -4.74 -2.25
C LEU A 113 28.30 -6.20 -1.88
N ASN A 114 29.54 -6.61 -1.63
CA ASN A 114 29.93 -8.00 -1.45
C ASN A 114 30.59 -8.25 -0.08
N GLY A 115 29.78 -8.27 0.98
CA GLY A 115 30.26 -8.42 2.34
C GLY A 115 30.99 -7.15 2.83
N LEU A 116 30.45 -5.99 2.46
CA LEU A 116 30.99 -4.69 2.83
C LEU A 116 30.48 -4.25 4.20
N THR A 117 31.39 -3.88 5.11
CA THR A 117 31.07 -3.16 6.34
C THR A 117 31.85 -1.84 6.34
N LEU A 118 31.15 -0.74 6.09
CA LEU A 118 31.75 0.56 5.90
C LEU A 118 31.10 1.59 6.82
N THR A 119 31.88 2.08 7.78
CA THR A 119 31.51 3.20 8.63
C THR A 119 32.37 4.39 8.25
N ASN A 120 31.75 5.56 8.08
CA ASN A 120 32.44 6.83 7.92
C ASN A 120 32.30 7.64 9.21
N THR A 121 33.41 8.03 9.81
CA THR A 121 33.40 8.87 11.03
C THR A 121 34.08 10.23 10.81
N THR A 122 34.98 10.29 9.83
CA THR A 122 35.76 11.49 9.51
C THR A 122 35.67 11.80 8.01
N PRO A 123 34.65 12.58 7.58
CA PRO A 123 34.42 12.86 6.16
C PRO A 123 35.66 13.40 5.43
N VAL A 124 36.00 12.81 4.31
CA VAL A 124 37.03 13.32 3.37
C VAL A 124 36.39 13.88 2.11
N TYR A 125 35.29 13.25 1.63
CA TYR A 125 34.58 13.71 0.43
C TYR A 125 33.21 14.29 0.81
N SER A 126 32.19 13.46 1.09
CA SER A 126 30.85 13.94 1.40
C SER A 126 30.35 13.56 2.80
N GLY A 127 30.90 12.50 3.35
CA GLY A 127 30.47 11.93 4.62
C GLY A 127 29.50 10.75 4.49
N ALA A 128 28.96 10.47 3.31
CA ALA A 128 28.24 9.24 3.05
C ALA A 128 29.17 8.02 3.20
N ALA A 129 28.63 6.86 3.53
CA ALA A 129 29.41 5.63 3.44
C ALA A 129 29.66 5.27 1.96
N VAL A 130 28.62 5.39 1.13
CA VAL A 130 28.70 5.20 -0.32
C VAL A 130 28.01 6.36 -1.03
N HIS A 131 28.75 7.12 -1.83
CA HIS A 131 28.25 8.25 -2.59
C HIS A 131 28.49 8.06 -4.09
N ILE A 132 27.44 7.99 -4.86
CA ILE A 132 27.49 7.84 -6.32
C ILE A 132 27.00 9.15 -6.96
N GLN A 133 27.92 10.03 -7.29
CA GLN A 133 27.69 11.32 -7.97
C GLN A 133 27.59 11.10 -9.48
N ASN A 134 26.57 10.36 -9.90
CA ASN A 134 26.32 9.99 -11.29
C ASN A 134 24.80 9.99 -11.54
N GLY A 135 24.34 10.88 -12.44
CA GLY A 135 22.93 11.03 -12.81
C GLY A 135 22.44 10.00 -13.84
N LYS A 136 23.05 8.82 -13.90
CA LYS A 136 22.64 7.72 -14.77
C LYS A 136 22.15 6.54 -13.93
N ARG A 137 21.63 5.52 -14.61
CA ARG A 137 21.18 4.30 -13.97
C ARG A 137 22.34 3.57 -13.29
N ILE A 138 22.21 3.31 -12.02
CA ILE A 138 23.15 2.58 -11.17
C ILE A 138 22.48 1.28 -10.72
N ASN A 139 23.04 0.14 -11.17
CA ASN A 139 22.68 -1.15 -10.61
C ASN A 139 23.39 -1.33 -9.27
N VAL A 140 22.63 -1.35 -8.16
CA VAL A 140 23.15 -1.66 -6.83
C VAL A 140 22.89 -3.14 -6.54
N LYS A 141 23.90 -3.98 -6.77
CA LYS A 141 23.81 -5.41 -6.49
C LYS A 141 24.18 -5.69 -5.03
N VAL A 142 23.21 -6.06 -4.24
CA VAL A 142 23.44 -6.62 -2.90
C VAL A 142 23.72 -8.09 -3.08
N VAL A 143 25.00 -8.47 -3.15
CA VAL A 143 25.44 -9.80 -3.62
C VAL A 143 24.76 -10.91 -2.81
N THR A 144 24.20 -11.87 -3.52
CA THR A 144 23.43 -12.98 -2.92
C THR A 144 24.20 -13.69 -1.82
N GLY A 145 23.57 -13.86 -0.66
CA GLY A 145 24.14 -14.54 0.50
C GLY A 145 25.13 -13.70 1.31
N THR A 146 25.34 -12.43 0.95
CA THR A 146 26.16 -11.50 1.74
C THR A 146 25.32 -10.60 2.63
N THR A 147 25.94 -10.15 3.73
CA THR A 147 25.42 -9.08 4.57
C THR A 147 26.36 -7.88 4.46
N ASN A 148 25.76 -6.72 4.18
CA ASN A 148 26.48 -5.47 4.04
C ASN A 148 25.96 -4.47 5.08
N THR A 149 26.85 -3.59 5.57
CA THR A 149 26.50 -2.56 6.57
C THR A 149 27.13 -1.23 6.19
N LEU A 150 26.30 -0.19 6.13
CA LEU A 150 26.72 1.18 5.83
C LEU A 150 26.31 2.10 6.97
N VAL A 151 27.25 2.92 7.44
CA VAL A 151 27.01 3.95 8.47
C VAL A 151 27.72 5.22 8.01
N ASP A 152 26.99 6.31 7.87
CA ASP A 152 27.55 7.58 7.45
C ASP A 152 28.07 8.45 8.62
N ALA A 153 28.85 9.48 8.26
CA ALA A 153 29.42 10.38 9.25
C ALA A 153 28.41 11.41 9.74
N ALA A 154 28.24 11.52 11.05
CA ALA A 154 27.34 12.49 11.67
C ALA A 154 27.76 13.97 11.44
N SER A 155 29.01 14.23 11.03
CA SER A 155 29.54 15.57 10.73
C SER A 155 29.60 15.89 9.23
N GLY A 156 29.05 15.04 8.36
CA GLY A 156 29.03 15.24 6.93
C GLY A 156 27.93 16.20 6.44
N SER A 157 27.85 16.36 5.12
CA SER A 157 26.83 17.17 4.44
C SER A 157 26.02 16.34 3.41
N GLN A 158 26.10 15.03 3.51
CA GLN A 158 25.47 14.08 2.60
C GLN A 158 23.95 14.10 2.72
N LYS A 159 23.28 13.79 1.61
CA LYS A 159 21.82 13.64 1.57
C LYS A 159 21.36 12.25 2.01
N GLY A 160 22.24 11.25 2.05
CA GLY A 160 21.96 9.89 2.46
C GLY A 160 23.23 9.11 2.77
N CYS A 161 23.13 8.08 3.61
CA CYS A 161 24.24 7.18 3.92
C CYS A 161 24.67 6.40 2.67
N LEU A 162 23.71 5.85 1.93
CA LEU A 162 23.85 5.43 0.55
C LEU A 162 23.16 6.48 -0.33
N TYR A 163 23.92 7.27 -1.01
CA TYR A 163 23.41 8.31 -1.92
C TYR A 163 23.75 7.97 -3.38
N VAL A 164 22.73 7.99 -4.24
CA VAL A 164 22.84 7.88 -5.69
C VAL A 164 22.21 9.12 -6.31
N LYS A 165 22.96 9.91 -7.06
CA LYS A 165 22.42 11.13 -7.69
C LYS A 165 21.35 10.84 -8.75
N GLY A 166 21.51 9.75 -9.51
CA GLY A 166 20.57 9.28 -10.52
C GLY A 166 19.64 8.19 -10.00
N HIS A 167 19.36 7.21 -10.87
CA HIS A 167 18.50 6.06 -10.59
C HIS A 167 19.25 4.99 -9.77
N ALA A 168 18.59 4.37 -8.79
CA ALA A 168 19.14 3.28 -7.98
C ALA A 168 18.31 2.00 -8.14
N GLU A 169 18.87 0.98 -8.81
CA GLU A 169 18.21 -0.31 -9.01
C GLU A 169 18.83 -1.37 -8.10
N PHE A 170 18.14 -1.71 -7.00
CA PHE A 170 18.59 -2.73 -6.06
C PHE A 170 18.25 -4.13 -6.56
N LYS A 171 19.27 -4.99 -6.63
CA LYS A 171 19.14 -6.35 -7.18
C LYS A 171 19.91 -7.37 -6.36
N GLN A 172 19.59 -8.66 -6.57
CA GLN A 172 20.14 -9.85 -5.92
C GLN A 172 19.64 -10.04 -4.46
N GLN A 173 19.89 -11.24 -3.90
CA GLN A 173 19.31 -11.72 -2.64
C GLN A 173 20.30 -11.59 -1.45
N GLY A 174 20.97 -10.46 -1.35
CA GLY A 174 21.77 -10.11 -0.18
C GLY A 174 21.02 -9.20 0.77
N SER A 175 21.63 -8.90 1.92
CA SER A 175 21.13 -7.97 2.92
C SER A 175 22.00 -6.73 3.02
N LEU A 176 21.36 -5.56 3.11
CA LEU A 176 22.00 -4.26 3.31
C LEU A 176 21.41 -3.59 4.55
N ASN A 177 22.24 -3.39 5.57
CA ASN A 177 21.91 -2.64 6.78
C ASN A 177 22.41 -1.20 6.63
N VAL A 178 21.56 -0.21 6.92
CA VAL A 178 21.91 1.20 6.73
C VAL A 178 21.54 2.01 7.97
N VAL A 179 22.44 2.91 8.37
CA VAL A 179 22.23 3.92 9.41
C VAL A 179 22.54 5.29 8.82
N GLY A 180 21.56 6.19 8.77
CA GLY A 180 21.69 7.56 8.28
C GLY A 180 21.77 8.56 9.44
N ASN A 181 22.97 9.10 9.71
CA ASN A 181 23.23 10.00 10.85
C ASN A 181 23.02 11.49 10.54
N VAL A 182 22.85 11.87 9.26
CA VAL A 182 22.69 13.28 8.86
C VAL A 182 21.33 13.55 8.26
N LYS A 183 20.86 12.72 7.33
CA LYS A 183 19.56 12.87 6.69
C LYS A 183 18.93 11.50 6.43
N HIS A 184 18.80 11.09 5.16
CA HIS A 184 18.16 9.82 4.82
C HIS A 184 19.13 8.64 4.97
N ALA A 185 18.61 7.44 5.21
CA ALA A 185 19.47 6.25 5.16
C ALA A 185 19.84 5.91 3.70
N ILE A 186 18.84 5.83 2.81
CA ILE A 186 19.02 5.64 1.36
C ILE A 186 18.36 6.81 0.63
N LYS A 187 19.12 7.49 -0.25
CA LYS A 187 18.58 8.54 -1.12
C LYS A 187 18.98 8.31 -2.57
N ALA A 188 18.02 8.27 -3.48
CA ALA A 188 18.23 8.48 -4.90
C ALA A 188 17.75 9.89 -5.30
N GLY A 189 18.44 10.52 -6.24
CA GLY A 189 18.03 11.80 -6.81
C GLY A 189 16.90 11.64 -7.84
N GLU A 190 16.77 10.44 -8.38
CA GLU A 190 15.76 10.01 -9.34
C GLU A 190 15.06 8.78 -8.77
N TYR A 191 14.61 7.80 -9.57
CA TYR A 191 13.83 6.66 -9.07
C TYR A 191 14.65 5.64 -8.25
N ILE A 192 13.92 4.89 -7.44
CA ILE A 192 14.41 3.64 -6.82
C ILE A 192 13.56 2.48 -7.31
N SER A 193 14.23 1.40 -7.78
CA SER A 193 13.59 0.11 -7.98
C SER A 193 14.23 -0.98 -7.11
N LEU A 194 13.39 -1.89 -6.57
CA LEU A 194 13.82 -2.97 -5.69
C LEU A 194 13.33 -4.32 -6.20
N LYS A 195 14.31 -5.24 -6.38
CA LYS A 195 14.04 -6.62 -6.78
C LYS A 195 14.93 -7.60 -6.01
N ASN A 196 14.32 -8.42 -5.18
CA ASN A 196 14.90 -9.50 -4.38
C ASN A 196 15.82 -9.09 -3.21
N ALA A 197 16.35 -7.88 -3.13
CA ALA A 197 17.24 -7.47 -2.06
C ALA A 197 16.49 -7.28 -0.72
N THR A 198 17.22 -7.41 0.39
CA THR A 198 16.74 -7.05 1.73
C THR A 198 17.40 -5.75 2.16
N LEU A 199 16.61 -4.71 2.41
CA LEU A 199 17.05 -3.41 2.91
C LEU A 199 16.57 -3.26 4.36
N ASN A 200 17.51 -3.09 5.30
CA ASN A 200 17.25 -2.90 6.71
C ASN A 200 17.74 -1.52 7.13
N ILE A 201 16.84 -0.62 7.46
CA ILE A 201 17.13 0.71 7.98
C ILE A 201 16.79 0.72 9.47
N THR A 202 17.79 0.83 10.33
CA THR A 202 17.62 0.80 11.78
C THR A 202 17.57 2.18 12.42
N SER A 203 18.08 3.19 11.70
CA SER A 203 17.99 4.59 12.09
C SER A 203 18.25 5.50 10.89
N ALA A 204 17.51 6.60 10.81
CA ALA A 204 17.75 7.72 9.91
C ALA A 204 17.33 9.02 10.60
N VAL A 205 18.05 10.12 10.39
CA VAL A 205 17.65 11.45 10.89
C VAL A 205 16.48 12.00 10.09
N GLY A 206 16.43 11.75 8.78
CA GLY A 206 15.28 11.98 7.90
C GLY A 206 14.57 10.68 7.57
N ASP A 207 14.23 10.47 6.30
CA ASP A 207 13.51 9.29 5.83
C ASP A 207 14.39 8.04 5.86
N GLY A 208 13.74 6.90 5.96
CA GLY A 208 14.41 5.62 5.75
C GLY A 208 14.87 5.48 4.31
N ILE A 209 13.95 5.57 3.36
CA ILE A 209 14.19 5.57 1.92
C ILE A 209 13.55 6.82 1.33
N SER A 210 14.33 7.60 0.58
CA SER A 210 13.85 8.78 -0.13
C SER A 210 14.27 8.74 -1.58
N CYS A 211 13.35 8.95 -2.50
CA CYS A 211 13.62 9.12 -3.92
C CYS A 211 12.75 10.23 -4.51
N ASN A 212 13.12 10.61 -5.73
CA ASN A 212 12.27 11.44 -6.56
C ASN A 212 11.80 10.58 -7.75
N GLN A 213 10.97 11.12 -8.64
CA GLN A 213 10.39 10.45 -9.79
C GLN A 213 9.42 9.34 -9.41
N TYR A 214 9.87 8.12 -9.11
CA TYR A 214 9.02 7.03 -8.63
C TYR A 214 9.76 6.03 -7.75
N PHE A 215 9.01 5.27 -6.96
CA PHE A 215 9.49 4.10 -6.23
C PHE A 215 8.77 2.84 -6.75
N LEU A 216 9.52 1.81 -7.15
CA LEU A 216 8.98 0.54 -7.61
C LEU A 216 9.54 -0.63 -6.80
N MET A 217 8.67 -1.41 -6.17
CA MET A 217 9.03 -2.66 -5.51
C MET A 217 8.34 -3.86 -6.17
N GLU A 218 9.11 -4.62 -6.95
CA GLU A 218 8.65 -5.87 -7.55
C GLU A 218 8.72 -7.05 -6.57
N SER A 219 9.71 -7.06 -5.69
CA SER A 219 9.96 -8.14 -4.72
C SER A 219 11.09 -7.77 -3.76
N GLY A 220 11.34 -8.61 -2.75
CA GLY A 220 12.40 -8.39 -1.76
C GLY A 220 11.81 -8.03 -0.39
N THR A 221 12.62 -7.39 0.45
CA THR A 221 12.20 -7.03 1.82
C THR A 221 12.71 -5.64 2.18
N VAL A 222 11.85 -4.82 2.73
CA VAL A 222 12.19 -3.52 3.32
C VAL A 222 11.78 -3.52 4.78
N ASN A 223 12.75 -3.34 5.69
CA ASN A 223 12.51 -3.18 7.13
C ASN A 223 13.03 -1.82 7.56
N ILE A 224 12.16 -0.97 8.07
CA ILE A 224 12.49 0.39 8.50
C ILE A 224 12.05 0.57 9.95
N SER A 225 12.96 1.10 10.78
CA SER A 225 12.65 1.50 12.15
C SER A 225 13.52 2.69 12.55
N GLY A 226 13.00 3.56 13.41
CA GLY A 226 13.78 4.67 13.97
C GLY A 226 14.10 5.79 12.98
N THR A 227 13.15 6.18 12.13
CA THR A 227 13.26 7.36 11.27
C THR A 227 12.87 8.63 12.02
N GLY A 228 13.53 9.73 11.71
CA GLY A 228 13.19 11.07 12.21
C GLY A 228 12.13 11.77 11.36
N ASP A 229 11.80 11.21 10.20
CA ASP A 229 10.74 11.62 9.29
C ASP A 229 10.06 10.37 8.70
N ASP A 230 9.75 10.35 7.41
CA ASP A 230 8.96 9.30 6.77
C ASP A 230 9.73 7.96 6.64
N GLY A 231 9.00 6.86 6.52
CA GLY A 231 9.61 5.55 6.26
C GLY A 231 10.12 5.43 4.83
N ILE A 232 9.20 5.50 3.86
CA ILE A 232 9.47 5.55 2.42
C ILE A 232 8.80 6.79 1.87
N GLN A 233 9.57 7.69 1.26
CA GLN A 233 9.08 8.91 0.62
C GLN A 233 9.47 8.93 -0.85
N CYS A 234 8.50 9.25 -1.72
CA CYS A 234 8.71 9.54 -3.13
C CYS A 234 8.15 10.92 -3.47
N ASP A 235 9.01 11.80 -4.00
CA ASP A 235 8.67 13.15 -4.44
C ASP A 235 8.81 13.28 -5.96
N LEU A 236 8.38 14.41 -6.50
CA LEU A 236 8.74 14.83 -7.85
C LEU A 236 10.20 15.30 -7.89
N GLU A 237 10.87 15.10 -9.02
CA GLU A 237 12.16 15.74 -9.31
C GLU A 237 11.97 17.16 -9.83
N GLY A 238 10.98 17.33 -10.73
CA GLY A 238 10.60 18.61 -11.30
C GLY A 238 9.40 19.26 -10.61
N ASP A 239 8.97 20.41 -11.14
CA ASP A 239 7.81 21.15 -10.60
C ASP A 239 6.46 20.60 -11.11
N THR A 240 6.47 19.68 -12.07
CA THR A 240 5.26 19.17 -12.72
C THR A 240 5.44 17.71 -13.09
N ALA A 241 4.51 16.87 -12.68
CA ALA A 241 4.52 15.45 -13.03
C ALA A 241 4.48 15.21 -14.53
N THR A 242 5.23 14.22 -14.99
CA THR A 242 5.20 13.72 -16.37
C THR A 242 4.13 12.63 -16.54
N ALA A 243 3.79 12.33 -17.81
CA ALA A 243 2.86 11.24 -18.09
C ALA A 243 3.51 9.88 -17.77
N ILE A 244 2.73 9.00 -17.13
CA ILE A 244 3.12 7.63 -16.84
C ILE A 244 3.19 6.83 -18.15
N THR A 245 4.29 6.07 -18.33
CA THR A 245 4.47 5.12 -19.44
C THR A 245 4.52 3.70 -18.91
N GLU A 246 4.26 2.70 -19.77
CA GLU A 246 4.21 1.28 -19.38
C GLU A 246 5.56 0.75 -18.87
N ASP A 247 6.67 1.31 -19.33
CA ASP A 247 8.03 0.95 -18.95
C ASP A 247 8.65 1.91 -17.95
N HIS A 248 7.89 2.89 -17.47
CA HIS A 248 8.33 3.95 -16.55
C HIS A 248 9.55 4.75 -17.08
N GLU A 249 9.80 4.72 -18.40
CA GLU A 249 10.90 5.48 -18.98
C GLU A 249 10.59 6.98 -18.94
N ASP A 250 11.53 7.77 -18.41
CA ASP A 250 11.41 9.22 -18.22
C ASP A 250 10.22 9.65 -17.32
N GLU A 251 9.70 8.75 -16.46
CA GLU A 251 8.63 9.08 -15.53
C GLU A 251 9.14 9.95 -14.37
N ASP A 252 8.47 11.07 -14.15
CA ASP A 252 8.58 11.91 -12.94
C ASP A 252 7.16 12.18 -12.42
N SER A 253 6.65 11.24 -11.65
CA SER A 253 5.25 11.23 -11.20
C SER A 253 5.08 11.38 -9.70
N GLY A 254 6.14 11.15 -8.93
CA GLY A 254 6.06 11.02 -7.47
C GLY A 254 5.34 9.76 -7.01
N ASN A 255 5.12 8.79 -7.89
CA ASN A 255 4.33 7.60 -7.61
C ASN A 255 5.10 6.53 -6.83
N ILE A 256 4.33 5.70 -6.13
CA ILE A 256 4.83 4.49 -5.49
C ILE A 256 4.08 3.27 -6.05
N TYR A 257 4.84 2.30 -6.55
CA TYR A 257 4.35 1.03 -7.07
C TYR A 257 4.84 -0.11 -6.20
N ILE A 258 3.93 -0.89 -5.61
CA ILE A 258 4.24 -2.05 -4.78
C ILE A 258 3.52 -3.26 -5.38
N GLU A 259 4.28 -4.11 -6.08
CA GLU A 259 3.76 -5.27 -6.81
C GLU A 259 3.98 -6.59 -6.08
N GLY A 260 4.90 -6.58 -5.10
CA GLY A 260 5.23 -7.78 -4.32
C GLY A 260 6.28 -7.51 -3.23
N GLY A 261 6.66 -8.56 -2.52
CA GLY A 261 7.63 -8.51 -1.44
C GLY A 261 7.04 -8.15 -0.07
N ASN A 262 7.92 -7.84 0.90
CA ASN A 262 7.53 -7.55 2.27
C ASN A 262 8.03 -6.18 2.69
N ILE A 263 7.15 -5.34 3.22
CA ILE A 263 7.48 -4.02 3.78
C ILE A 263 7.06 -4.00 5.24
N THR A 264 8.01 -3.72 6.14
CA THR A 264 7.73 -3.45 7.56
C THR A 264 8.29 -2.07 7.91
N VAL A 265 7.42 -1.16 8.36
CA VAL A 265 7.80 0.21 8.71
C VAL A 265 7.30 0.54 10.12
N ASN A 266 8.21 1.03 10.96
CA ASN A 266 7.88 1.56 12.29
C ASN A 266 8.41 2.99 12.40
N CYS A 267 7.53 4.00 12.30
CA CYS A 267 7.84 5.41 12.44
C CYS A 267 7.25 5.96 13.73
N ALA A 268 8.11 6.56 14.56
CA ALA A 268 7.70 7.20 15.81
C ALA A 268 7.81 8.73 15.78
N ALA A 269 8.34 9.29 14.72
CA ALA A 269 8.49 10.74 14.58
C ALA A 269 7.13 11.43 14.46
N ILE A 270 7.09 12.68 14.91
CA ILE A 270 5.90 13.55 14.88
C ILE A 270 5.50 13.73 13.40
N ALA A 271 4.23 13.61 13.12
CA ALA A 271 3.60 13.74 11.80
C ALA A 271 4.17 12.86 10.67
N ALA A 272 5.06 11.91 10.97
CA ALA A 272 5.69 11.04 9.99
C ALA A 272 4.70 10.08 9.32
N LYS A 273 4.95 9.75 8.05
CA LYS A 273 4.20 8.76 7.28
C LYS A 273 5.04 7.49 7.11
N GLY A 274 4.39 6.34 7.21
CA GLY A 274 5.08 5.09 6.93
C GLY A 274 5.48 4.98 5.45
N ILE A 275 4.53 5.25 4.55
CA ILE A 275 4.73 5.31 3.10
C ILE A 275 4.06 6.58 2.59
N LYS A 276 4.80 7.44 1.88
CA LYS A 276 4.33 8.73 1.37
C LYS A 276 4.69 8.92 -0.10
N ALA A 277 3.69 9.23 -0.91
CA ALA A 277 3.84 9.61 -2.32
C ALA A 277 3.35 11.04 -2.56
N ALA A 278 4.11 11.82 -3.31
CA ALA A 278 3.65 13.08 -3.87
C ALA A 278 2.69 12.88 -5.05
N GLY A 279 2.71 11.70 -5.66
CA GLY A 279 1.76 11.25 -6.68
C GLY A 279 0.80 10.19 -6.14
N ASP A 280 0.55 9.19 -6.97
CA ASP A 280 -0.34 8.07 -6.70
C ASP A 280 0.39 6.89 -6.02
N ILE A 281 -0.37 6.04 -5.31
CA ILE A 281 0.13 4.77 -4.78
C ILE A 281 -0.65 3.63 -5.41
N PHE A 282 0.08 2.68 -6.00
CA PHE A 282 -0.48 1.46 -6.60
C PHE A 282 0.01 0.23 -5.85
N ILE A 283 -0.93 -0.55 -5.31
CA ILE A 283 -0.64 -1.80 -4.60
C ILE A 283 -1.34 -2.94 -5.34
N SER A 284 -0.54 -3.84 -5.90
CA SER A 284 -1.04 -4.96 -6.71
C SER A 284 -0.28 -6.25 -6.38
N GLY A 285 -0.70 -7.37 -6.95
CA GLY A 285 -0.05 -8.64 -6.66
C GLY A 285 -0.28 -9.12 -5.24
N GLU A 286 0.76 -9.65 -4.59
CA GLU A 286 0.67 -10.25 -3.24
C GLU A 286 1.71 -9.66 -2.25
N PRO A 287 1.91 -8.34 -2.17
CA PRO A 287 2.80 -7.77 -1.16
C PRO A 287 2.24 -7.97 0.24
N VAL A 288 3.14 -8.04 1.23
CA VAL A 288 2.80 -7.98 2.65
C VAL A 288 3.34 -6.66 3.20
N ILE A 289 2.44 -5.79 3.65
CA ILE A 289 2.76 -4.44 4.11
C ILE A 289 2.30 -4.29 5.56
N ASP A 290 3.24 -4.08 6.48
CA ASP A 290 2.99 -3.83 7.90
C ASP A 290 3.56 -2.46 8.27
N VAL A 291 2.69 -1.50 8.57
CA VAL A 291 3.10 -0.14 8.92
C VAL A 291 2.54 0.25 10.27
N THR A 292 3.43 0.66 11.15
CA THR A 292 3.07 1.25 12.45
C THR A 292 3.60 2.68 12.54
N THR A 293 2.71 3.64 12.81
CA THR A 293 3.06 5.01 13.15
C THR A 293 2.60 5.35 14.56
N SER A 294 3.48 5.99 15.35
CA SER A 294 3.15 6.35 16.73
C SER A 294 3.36 7.82 17.07
N GLY A 295 3.85 8.62 16.11
CA GLY A 295 3.98 10.06 16.26
C GLY A 295 2.63 10.75 16.38
N ASN A 296 2.55 11.80 17.19
CA ASN A 296 1.39 12.69 17.25
C ASN A 296 1.34 13.61 16.01
N GLY A 297 0.28 14.39 15.89
CA GLY A 297 0.25 15.50 14.95
C GLY A 297 1.24 16.61 15.36
N GLU A 298 1.43 17.55 14.46
CA GLU A 298 2.17 18.80 14.68
C GLU A 298 1.45 19.98 14.06
N TRP A 299 1.82 21.18 14.44
CA TRP A 299 1.44 22.42 13.78
C TRP A 299 2.49 22.78 12.74
N ASP A 300 2.08 22.89 11.50
CA ASP A 300 2.93 23.39 10.43
C ASP A 300 2.81 24.91 10.35
N GLU A 301 3.92 25.60 10.60
CA GLU A 301 3.97 27.07 10.58
C GLU A 301 3.93 27.66 9.16
N ASP A 302 4.35 26.90 8.17
CA ASP A 302 4.39 27.33 6.78
C ASP A 302 3.00 27.23 6.13
N ASP A 303 2.30 26.14 6.37
CA ASP A 303 0.95 25.90 5.83
C ASP A 303 -0.17 26.40 6.77
N LEU A 304 0.14 26.73 8.01
CA LEU A 304 -0.80 27.15 9.06
C LEU A 304 -1.91 26.13 9.33
N GLU A 305 -1.54 24.86 9.33
CA GLU A 305 -2.45 23.74 9.59
C GLU A 305 -1.81 22.65 10.46
N THR A 306 -2.65 21.80 11.05
CA THR A 306 -2.17 20.60 11.74
C THR A 306 -1.91 19.47 10.75
N LYS A 307 -0.71 18.91 10.79
CA LYS A 307 -0.33 17.68 10.09
C LYS A 307 -0.30 16.50 11.05
N ALA A 308 -0.56 15.30 10.57
CA ALA A 308 -0.62 14.10 11.42
C ALA A 308 0.15 12.95 10.83
N ALA A 309 0.60 12.04 11.71
CA ALA A 309 1.18 10.78 11.30
C ALA A 309 0.15 9.93 10.52
N CYS A 310 0.63 9.18 9.53
CA CYS A 310 -0.21 8.35 8.70
C CYS A 310 0.52 7.06 8.27
N GLY A 311 -0.18 5.92 8.27
CA GLY A 311 0.41 4.68 7.79
C GLY A 311 0.79 4.77 6.31
N ILE A 312 -0.18 5.04 5.44
CA ILE A 312 0.00 5.25 3.99
C ILE A 312 -0.64 6.58 3.60
N SER A 313 0.10 7.44 2.91
CA SER A 313 -0.38 8.76 2.46
C SER A 313 -0.01 9.03 1.01
N ALA A 314 -0.98 9.44 0.19
CA ALA A 314 -0.78 9.92 -1.16
C ALA A 314 -1.38 11.31 -1.33
N ASP A 315 -0.67 12.21 -1.99
CA ASP A 315 -1.24 13.49 -2.41
C ASP A 315 -2.12 13.32 -3.66
N GLY A 316 -1.90 12.24 -4.43
CA GLY A 316 -2.77 11.77 -5.52
C GLY A 316 -3.78 10.71 -5.06
N ASN A 317 -3.93 9.66 -5.89
CA ASN A 317 -4.86 8.55 -5.68
C ASN A 317 -4.17 7.38 -4.95
N ILE A 318 -4.99 6.46 -4.41
CA ILE A 318 -4.51 5.15 -3.96
C ILE A 318 -5.35 4.07 -4.66
N ASP A 319 -4.70 3.13 -5.34
CA ASP A 319 -5.32 1.96 -5.97
C ASP A 319 -4.80 0.68 -5.34
N ILE A 320 -5.70 -0.11 -4.74
CA ILE A 320 -5.38 -1.38 -4.09
C ILE A 320 -6.15 -2.50 -4.80
N SER A 321 -5.43 -3.34 -5.52
CA SER A 321 -5.99 -4.49 -6.23
C SER A 321 -5.57 -5.85 -5.64
N GLY A 322 -4.65 -5.86 -4.65
CA GLY A 322 -4.15 -7.06 -4.02
C GLY A 322 -3.33 -6.80 -2.76
N GLY A 323 -2.67 -7.83 -2.26
CA GLY A 323 -1.79 -7.77 -1.10
C GLY A 323 -2.48 -7.92 0.27
N THR A 324 -1.65 -7.99 1.31
CA THR A 324 -2.07 -8.00 2.72
C THR A 324 -1.48 -6.78 3.42
N LEU A 325 -2.35 -5.88 3.89
CA LEU A 325 -1.96 -4.63 4.50
C LEU A 325 -2.40 -4.59 5.97
N THR A 326 -1.47 -4.31 6.87
CA THR A 326 -1.74 -4.04 8.29
C THR A 326 -1.23 -2.65 8.63
N LEU A 327 -2.14 -1.73 8.95
CA LEU A 327 -1.82 -0.33 9.22
C LEU A 327 -2.24 0.01 10.65
N THR A 328 -1.28 0.44 11.47
CA THR A 328 -1.53 0.82 12.86
C THR A 328 -1.08 2.25 13.11
N ALA A 329 -1.97 3.12 13.58
CA ALA A 329 -1.65 4.49 13.96
C ALA A 329 -2.07 4.75 15.41
N THR A 330 -1.10 5.02 16.30
CA THR A 330 -1.36 5.16 17.73
C THR A 330 -1.21 6.58 18.26
N GLY A 331 -0.59 7.47 17.49
CA GLY A 331 -0.43 8.89 17.84
C GLY A 331 -1.73 9.68 17.68
N SER A 332 -1.85 10.79 18.41
CA SER A 332 -3.00 11.69 18.35
C SER A 332 -3.13 12.32 16.97
N GLY A 333 -4.34 12.36 16.44
CA GLY A 333 -4.66 12.82 15.09
C GLY A 333 -4.28 11.86 13.98
N GLY A 334 -3.66 10.71 14.35
CA GLY A 334 -3.09 9.74 13.41
C GLY A 334 -4.12 9.10 12.49
N LYS A 335 -3.71 8.72 11.29
CA LYS A 335 -4.53 8.06 10.27
C LYS A 335 -3.89 6.76 9.83
N GLY A 336 -4.72 5.75 9.56
CA GLY A 336 -4.20 4.51 8.97
C GLY A 336 -3.83 4.70 7.50
N MET A 337 -4.77 5.22 6.71
CA MET A 337 -4.57 5.51 5.28
C MET A 337 -5.23 6.85 4.91
N LYS A 338 -4.54 7.64 4.06
CA LYS A 338 -5.07 8.90 3.53
C LYS A 338 -4.68 9.07 2.07
N CYS A 339 -5.61 9.56 1.25
CA CYS A 339 -5.29 10.17 -0.04
C CYS A 339 -6.11 11.44 -0.26
N ASP A 340 -5.56 12.38 -1.04
CA ASP A 340 -6.29 13.59 -1.42
C ASP A 340 -7.09 13.40 -2.72
N GLY A 341 -6.74 12.39 -3.52
CA GLY A 341 -7.47 11.90 -4.67
C GLY A 341 -8.51 10.83 -4.36
N GLU A 342 -8.74 9.93 -5.32
CA GLU A 342 -9.65 8.79 -5.19
C GLU A 342 -8.91 7.58 -4.56
N LEU A 343 -9.57 6.94 -3.60
CA LEU A 343 -9.18 5.64 -3.11
C LEU A 343 -10.02 4.56 -3.81
N THR A 344 -9.37 3.70 -4.57
CA THR A 344 -9.99 2.52 -5.19
C THR A 344 -9.51 1.24 -4.50
N ILE A 345 -10.45 0.42 -4.03
CA ILE A 345 -10.18 -0.92 -3.48
C ILE A 345 -10.93 -1.95 -4.31
N SER A 346 -10.20 -2.74 -5.09
CA SER A 346 -10.75 -3.82 -5.91
C SER A 346 -10.33 -5.22 -5.44
N GLY A 347 -9.38 -5.31 -4.50
CA GLY A 347 -8.85 -6.55 -3.96
C GLY A 347 -8.05 -6.32 -2.67
N GLY A 348 -7.36 -7.37 -2.21
CA GLY A 348 -6.50 -7.35 -1.02
C GLY A 348 -7.22 -7.62 0.30
N ASP A 349 -6.42 -7.82 1.36
CA ASP A 349 -6.84 -7.97 2.76
C ASP A 349 -6.23 -6.82 3.57
N ILE A 350 -7.08 -5.85 3.96
CA ILE A 350 -6.65 -4.58 4.54
C ILE A 350 -7.17 -4.49 5.98
N THR A 351 -6.25 -4.43 6.93
CA THR A 351 -6.57 -4.22 8.34
C THR A 351 -5.99 -2.88 8.80
N VAL A 352 -6.85 -2.02 9.34
CA VAL A 352 -6.47 -0.69 9.83
C VAL A 352 -6.90 -0.53 11.27
N ALA A 353 -5.99 -0.09 12.13
CA ALA A 353 -6.26 0.22 13.54
C ALA A 353 -5.72 1.60 13.91
N THR A 354 -6.59 2.47 14.46
CA THR A 354 -6.15 3.74 15.04
C THR A 354 -6.62 3.85 16.50
N SER A 355 -5.76 4.34 17.38
CA SER A 355 -6.06 4.44 18.81
C SER A 355 -5.74 5.79 19.44
N GLY A 356 -5.01 6.67 18.76
CA GLY A 356 -4.80 8.04 19.22
C GLY A 356 -6.11 8.85 19.23
N GLY A 357 -6.22 9.82 20.13
CA GLY A 357 -7.35 10.74 20.20
C GLY A 357 -7.19 11.94 19.26
N LEU A 358 -8.10 12.90 19.39
CA LEU A 358 -8.04 14.16 18.65
C LEU A 358 -6.77 14.95 19.02
N TYR A 359 -6.02 15.37 18.02
CA TYR A 359 -4.92 16.32 18.17
C TYR A 359 -5.41 17.74 17.89
N TYR A 360 -5.07 18.68 18.75
CA TYR A 360 -5.37 20.10 18.58
C TYR A 360 -4.11 20.93 18.72
N ASN A 361 -3.88 21.85 17.78
CA ASN A 361 -2.85 22.86 17.86
C ASN A 361 -3.22 24.07 16.98
N ASN A 362 -3.20 25.28 17.53
CA ASN A 362 -3.49 26.53 16.82
C ASN A 362 -2.27 27.44 16.69
N GLY A 363 -1.07 26.87 16.72
CA GLY A 363 0.19 27.62 16.70
C GLY A 363 0.60 28.22 18.03
N THR A 364 -0.28 28.24 19.04
CA THR A 364 0.01 28.80 20.38
C THR A 364 -0.31 27.84 21.52
N THR A 365 -1.25 26.93 21.30
CA THR A 365 -1.71 25.97 22.31
C THR A 365 -1.80 24.61 21.66
N GLU A 366 -1.08 23.65 22.23
CA GLU A 366 -1.11 22.25 21.81
C GLU A 366 -1.85 21.39 22.84
N ASN A 367 -2.64 20.42 22.36
CA ASN A 367 -3.25 19.39 23.17
C ASN A 367 -3.35 18.06 22.40
N THR A 368 -2.57 17.09 22.82
CA THR A 368 -2.51 15.76 22.22
C THR A 368 -3.67 14.83 22.63
N ASN A 369 -4.55 15.26 23.51
CA ASN A 369 -5.76 14.53 23.93
C ASN A 369 -6.92 15.51 24.09
N TYR A 370 -7.21 16.26 23.04
CA TYR A 370 -8.28 17.24 23.06
C TYR A 370 -9.63 16.54 23.06
N THR A 371 -10.49 16.91 24.01
CA THR A 371 -11.84 16.35 24.17
C THR A 371 -12.93 17.45 24.16
N GLY A 372 -12.56 18.64 23.73
CA GLY A 372 -13.51 19.75 23.60
C GLY A 372 -14.32 19.67 22.30
N ASN A 373 -15.38 20.46 22.23
CA ASN A 373 -16.18 20.60 21.03
C ASN A 373 -15.38 21.31 19.91
N THR A 374 -15.44 20.83 18.70
CA THR A 374 -14.75 21.36 17.51
C THR A 374 -15.66 22.18 16.58
N ASP A 375 -16.97 22.27 16.82
CA ASP A 375 -17.95 22.92 15.92
C ASP A 375 -17.61 24.38 15.53
N ASN A 376 -16.91 25.11 16.40
CA ASN A 376 -16.53 26.50 16.17
C ASN A 376 -15.00 26.67 16.05
N ILE A 377 -14.27 25.58 15.83
CA ILE A 377 -12.81 25.59 15.66
C ILE A 377 -12.51 25.36 14.18
N SER A 378 -11.57 26.14 13.60
CA SER A 378 -11.12 25.86 12.23
C SER A 378 -10.58 24.43 12.12
N SER A 379 -10.93 23.75 11.04
CA SER A 379 -10.40 22.40 10.72
C SER A 379 -8.87 22.38 10.62
N ASP A 380 -8.24 23.52 10.38
CA ASP A 380 -6.79 23.65 10.29
C ASP A 380 -6.10 23.46 11.65
N TYR A 381 -6.83 23.68 12.75
CA TYR A 381 -6.29 23.62 14.11
C TYR A 381 -6.40 22.25 14.77
N TYR A 382 -7.02 21.26 14.11
CA TYR A 382 -7.12 19.92 14.68
C TYR A 382 -7.02 18.82 13.64
N SER A 383 -6.57 17.68 14.09
CA SER A 383 -6.61 16.44 13.32
C SER A 383 -7.34 15.37 14.11
N SER A 384 -8.47 14.90 13.56
CA SER A 384 -9.18 13.73 14.10
C SER A 384 -8.52 12.45 13.62
N PRO A 385 -8.42 11.42 14.48
CA PRO A 385 -7.98 10.12 14.03
C PRO A 385 -8.97 9.54 13.01
N LYS A 386 -8.46 8.89 11.98
CA LYS A 386 -9.27 8.23 10.95
C LYS A 386 -8.65 6.86 10.64
N GLY A 387 -9.49 5.86 10.47
CA GLY A 387 -9.00 4.60 9.92
C GLY A 387 -8.56 4.82 8.47
N ILE A 388 -9.51 5.18 7.60
CA ILE A 388 -9.28 5.48 6.19
C ILE A 388 -9.91 6.83 5.86
N LYS A 389 -9.16 7.70 5.14
CA LYS A 389 -9.66 8.98 4.66
C LYS A 389 -9.35 9.12 3.17
N ALA A 390 -10.35 9.44 2.35
CA ALA A 390 -10.19 9.66 0.91
C ALA A 390 -10.83 10.96 0.45
N GLY A 391 -10.20 11.60 -0.52
CA GLY A 391 -10.67 12.85 -1.11
C GLY A 391 -10.35 14.09 -0.31
N LEU A 392 -10.58 15.22 -0.94
CA LEU A 392 -10.28 16.55 -0.43
C LEU A 392 -11.52 17.45 -0.46
N LYS A 393 -11.72 18.20 0.63
CA LYS A 393 -12.71 19.28 0.72
C LYS A 393 -11.95 20.60 0.88
N THR A 394 -12.05 21.46 -0.10
CA THR A 394 -11.33 22.74 -0.13
C THR A 394 -12.30 23.90 -0.06
N GLN A 395 -12.05 24.87 0.82
CA GLN A 395 -12.83 26.08 0.90
C GLN A 395 -12.41 27.06 -0.20
N VAL A 396 -13.38 27.50 -1.00
CA VAL A 396 -13.18 28.52 -2.05
C VAL A 396 -14.14 29.67 -1.79
N GLY A 397 -13.65 30.73 -1.18
CA GLY A 397 -14.49 31.84 -0.70
C GLY A 397 -15.46 31.36 0.38
N ASN A 398 -16.77 31.52 0.13
CA ASN A 398 -17.83 31.06 1.05
C ASN A 398 -18.42 29.69 0.67
N SER A 399 -17.83 29.00 -0.29
CA SER A 399 -18.28 27.68 -0.78
C SER A 399 -17.18 26.64 -0.61
N TYR A 400 -17.57 25.37 -0.73
CA TYR A 400 -16.63 24.24 -0.72
C TYR A 400 -16.62 23.56 -2.07
N THR A 401 -15.43 23.13 -2.50
CA THR A 401 -15.23 22.20 -3.61
C THR A 401 -14.79 20.85 -3.05
N TYR A 402 -15.15 19.79 -3.76
CA TYR A 402 -14.88 18.41 -3.38
C TYR A 402 -14.19 17.70 -4.53
N SER A 403 -13.14 16.96 -4.24
CA SER A 403 -12.40 16.15 -5.23
C SER A 403 -12.08 14.77 -4.66
N GLY A 404 -11.71 13.85 -5.55
CA GLY A 404 -11.48 12.47 -5.16
C GLY A 404 -12.74 11.77 -4.69
N GLY A 405 -12.61 10.85 -3.76
CA GLY A 405 -13.69 10.05 -3.22
C GLY A 405 -13.25 8.62 -2.90
N MET A 406 -14.20 7.72 -2.73
CA MET A 406 -13.88 6.32 -2.43
C MET A 406 -14.74 5.35 -3.25
N VAL A 407 -14.08 4.34 -3.82
CA VAL A 407 -14.72 3.24 -4.57
C VAL A 407 -14.24 1.90 -4.02
N VAL A 408 -15.17 1.05 -3.57
CA VAL A 408 -14.86 -0.32 -3.14
C VAL A 408 -15.64 -1.29 -4.01
N SER A 409 -14.94 -2.12 -4.77
CA SER A 409 -15.53 -3.14 -5.63
C SER A 409 -15.15 -4.57 -5.25
N GLY A 410 -14.21 -4.75 -4.31
CA GLY A 410 -13.72 -6.05 -3.88
C GLY A 410 -12.86 -5.96 -2.63
N GLY A 411 -12.17 -7.06 -2.32
CA GLY A 411 -11.27 -7.15 -1.18
C GLY A 411 -11.94 -7.30 0.18
N LYS A 412 -11.11 -7.32 1.21
CA LYS A 412 -11.50 -7.37 2.61
C LYS A 412 -10.96 -6.14 3.33
N VAL A 413 -11.82 -5.34 3.93
CA VAL A 413 -11.44 -4.09 4.61
C VAL A 413 -11.93 -4.15 6.05
N LYS A 414 -10.99 -4.21 6.99
CA LYS A 414 -11.27 -4.19 8.42
C LYS A 414 -10.71 -2.92 9.04
N VAL A 415 -11.57 -2.12 9.65
CA VAL A 415 -11.18 -0.84 10.26
C VAL A 415 -11.62 -0.81 11.71
N SER A 416 -10.72 -0.40 12.59
CA SER A 416 -11.01 -0.15 14.00
C SER A 416 -10.43 1.19 14.43
N THR A 417 -11.26 2.09 14.95
CA THR A 417 -10.82 3.34 15.54
C THR A 417 -11.35 3.44 16.98
N SER A 418 -10.47 3.63 17.94
CA SER A 418 -10.83 3.64 19.36
C SER A 418 -10.56 4.97 20.07
N GLY A 419 -9.83 5.87 19.43
CA GLY A 419 -9.53 7.20 19.98
C GLY A 419 -10.72 8.15 19.89
N TYR A 420 -10.77 9.13 20.79
CA TYR A 420 -11.81 10.17 20.81
C TYR A 420 -11.93 10.87 19.45
N ASN A 421 -13.16 11.02 18.93
CA ASN A 421 -13.50 11.60 17.63
C ASN A 421 -12.93 10.81 16.43
N GLY A 422 -12.71 9.50 16.61
CA GLY A 422 -12.14 8.62 15.60
C GLY A 422 -13.20 8.01 14.71
N GLU A 423 -13.31 8.45 13.45
CA GLU A 423 -14.16 7.85 12.43
C GLU A 423 -13.46 6.64 11.78
N GLY A 424 -14.25 5.66 11.38
CA GLY A 424 -13.73 4.47 10.72
C GLY A 424 -13.26 4.76 9.29
N ILE A 425 -14.20 5.03 8.41
CA ILE A 425 -13.98 5.38 7.00
C ILE A 425 -14.62 6.73 6.71
N GLU A 426 -13.84 7.67 6.20
CA GLU A 426 -14.32 8.98 5.79
C GLU A 426 -14.00 9.24 4.32
N SER A 427 -15.02 9.55 3.51
CA SER A 427 -14.85 10.13 2.18
C SER A 427 -15.19 11.62 2.19
N LYS A 428 -14.28 12.46 1.74
CA LYS A 428 -14.52 13.90 1.63
C LYS A 428 -15.37 14.28 0.40
N ASN A 429 -15.76 13.30 -0.41
CA ASN A 429 -16.65 13.49 -1.54
C ASN A 429 -17.69 12.34 -1.56
N TYR A 430 -17.77 11.57 -2.64
CA TYR A 430 -18.66 10.42 -2.74
C TYR A 430 -18.03 9.14 -2.17
N LEU A 431 -18.90 8.19 -1.80
CA LEU A 431 -18.50 6.84 -1.44
C LEU A 431 -19.38 5.83 -2.19
N ASN A 432 -18.74 4.95 -2.98
CA ASN A 432 -19.41 3.93 -3.77
C ASN A 432 -18.91 2.53 -3.38
N VAL A 433 -19.80 1.66 -2.97
CA VAL A 433 -19.51 0.25 -2.67
C VAL A 433 -20.32 -0.65 -3.60
N SER A 434 -19.63 -1.47 -4.38
CA SER A 434 -20.25 -2.45 -5.27
C SER A 434 -19.89 -3.91 -4.97
N GLY A 435 -18.93 -4.14 -4.05
CA GLY A 435 -18.47 -5.47 -3.67
C GLY A 435 -17.55 -5.44 -2.46
N GLY A 436 -16.95 -6.59 -2.13
CA GLY A 436 -16.03 -6.77 -1.01
C GLY A 436 -16.72 -7.01 0.34
N GLU A 437 -15.89 -7.26 1.36
CA GLU A 437 -16.32 -7.35 2.76
C GLU A 437 -15.73 -6.18 3.55
N ILE A 438 -16.57 -5.31 4.09
CA ILE A 438 -16.18 -4.14 4.89
C ILE A 438 -16.65 -4.34 6.32
N TYR A 439 -15.73 -4.30 7.26
CA TYR A 439 -15.99 -4.39 8.70
C TYR A 439 -15.42 -3.16 9.40
N VAL A 440 -16.28 -2.34 9.96
CA VAL A 440 -15.90 -1.12 10.67
C VAL A 440 -16.40 -1.14 12.10
N ASN A 441 -15.53 -0.81 13.05
CA ASN A 441 -15.88 -0.54 14.44
C ASN A 441 -15.17 0.76 14.85
N ALA A 442 -15.95 1.83 14.98
CA ALA A 442 -15.42 3.17 15.21
C ALA A 442 -15.84 3.77 16.56
N TYR A 443 -15.07 4.74 17.03
CA TYR A 443 -15.45 5.56 18.17
C TYR A 443 -16.59 6.52 17.78
N ASP A 444 -16.38 7.25 16.68
CA ASP A 444 -17.31 8.20 16.08
C ASP A 444 -18.06 7.53 14.91
N ASP A 445 -18.35 8.22 13.79
CA ASP A 445 -19.02 7.57 12.67
C ASP A 445 -18.30 6.33 12.17
N GLY A 446 -19.08 5.28 11.90
CA GLY A 446 -18.50 4.09 11.31
C GLY A 446 -18.02 4.36 9.89
N ILE A 447 -18.94 4.72 9.00
CA ILE A 447 -18.65 5.09 7.60
C ILE A 447 -19.33 6.43 7.32
N ASN A 448 -18.56 7.43 6.90
CA ASN A 448 -19.02 8.78 6.63
C ASN A 448 -18.69 9.23 5.19
N SER A 449 -19.62 9.96 4.56
CA SER A 449 -19.43 10.58 3.25
C SER A 449 -19.88 12.04 3.23
N ALA A 450 -19.02 12.93 2.77
CA ALA A 450 -19.37 14.36 2.68
C ALA A 450 -20.35 14.69 1.56
N GLN A 451 -20.58 13.79 0.60
CA GLN A 451 -21.55 13.88 -0.47
C GLN A 451 -22.38 12.59 -0.55
N ASP A 452 -22.94 12.28 -1.71
CA ASP A 452 -23.79 11.10 -1.88
C ASP A 452 -23.00 9.80 -1.64
N MET A 453 -23.69 8.83 -1.02
CA MET A 453 -23.19 7.46 -0.81
C MET A 453 -24.06 6.47 -1.59
N THR A 454 -23.41 5.53 -2.28
CA THR A 454 -24.10 4.45 -3.02
C THR A 454 -23.54 3.09 -2.62
N ILE A 455 -24.40 2.22 -2.12
CA ILE A 455 -24.08 0.82 -1.85
C ILE A 455 -24.93 -0.03 -2.79
N SER A 456 -24.28 -0.70 -3.75
CA SER A 456 -24.93 -1.53 -4.74
C SER A 456 -24.60 -3.03 -4.63
N GLY A 457 -23.68 -3.38 -3.71
CA GLY A 457 -23.25 -4.76 -3.47
C GLY A 457 -22.32 -4.86 -2.27
N GLY A 458 -21.79 -6.05 -2.03
CA GLY A 458 -20.86 -6.33 -0.96
C GLY A 458 -21.53 -6.67 0.39
N TYR A 459 -20.67 -6.91 1.39
CA TYR A 459 -21.03 -7.20 2.76
C TYR A 459 -20.47 -6.11 3.65
N ILE A 460 -21.33 -5.29 4.25
CA ILE A 460 -20.94 -4.10 5.01
C ILE A 460 -21.45 -4.23 6.44
N TYR A 461 -20.50 -4.22 7.39
CA TYR A 461 -20.76 -4.05 8.81
C TYR A 461 -20.16 -2.71 9.25
N SER A 462 -20.98 -1.85 9.80
CA SER A 462 -20.54 -0.56 10.32
C SER A 462 -21.13 -0.30 11.70
N HIS A 463 -20.27 -0.21 12.71
CA HIS A 463 -20.66 0.01 14.09
C HIS A 463 -19.98 1.27 14.63
N SER A 464 -20.77 2.22 15.04
CA SER A 464 -20.35 3.38 15.82
C SER A 464 -20.64 3.19 17.30
N ASN A 465 -19.68 3.58 18.14
CA ASN A 465 -19.84 3.55 19.60
C ASN A 465 -20.42 4.85 20.17
N ASN A 466 -20.34 5.98 19.44
CA ASN A 466 -20.76 7.28 19.94
C ASN A 466 -21.55 8.15 18.94
N ASN A 467 -21.64 7.74 17.68
CA ASN A 467 -22.33 8.47 16.61
C ASN A 467 -23.10 7.51 15.69
N ASP A 468 -23.18 7.78 14.38
CA ASP A 468 -23.96 7.00 13.42
C ASP A 468 -23.16 5.81 12.84
N GLY A 469 -23.89 4.72 12.59
CA GLY A 469 -23.28 3.56 11.93
C GLY A 469 -22.80 3.92 10.53
N ILE A 470 -23.67 4.51 9.73
CA ILE A 470 -23.40 5.05 8.39
C ILE A 470 -24.01 6.44 8.31
N ASP A 471 -23.22 7.44 7.97
CA ASP A 471 -23.64 8.82 7.79
C ASP A 471 -23.30 9.37 6.39
N ALA A 472 -24.14 10.25 5.84
CA ALA A 472 -23.81 11.03 4.66
C ALA A 472 -24.40 12.43 4.71
N ASN A 473 -23.60 13.43 4.41
CA ASN A 473 -24.08 14.79 4.17
C ASN A 473 -24.87 14.91 2.85
N GLY A 474 -24.82 13.89 1.99
CA GLY A 474 -25.60 13.72 0.77
C GLY A 474 -26.76 12.75 0.91
N ASN A 475 -27.25 12.23 -0.20
CA ASN A 475 -28.21 11.12 -0.19
C ASN A 475 -27.49 9.78 -0.01
N ILE A 476 -28.19 8.82 0.60
CA ILE A 476 -27.72 7.44 0.68
C ILE A 476 -28.59 6.57 -0.21
N TYR A 477 -27.98 5.86 -1.16
CA TYR A 477 -28.66 4.92 -2.06
C TYR A 477 -28.23 3.48 -1.73
N LEU A 478 -29.14 2.73 -1.10
CA LEU A 478 -28.96 1.31 -0.78
C LEU A 478 -29.62 0.50 -1.90
N ASN A 479 -28.83 0.10 -2.89
CA ASN A 479 -29.30 -0.57 -4.10
C ASN A 479 -29.08 -2.09 -4.08
N GLY A 480 -28.26 -2.60 -3.14
CA GLY A 480 -27.90 -4.02 -3.06
C GLY A 480 -26.97 -4.33 -1.88
N GLY A 481 -26.52 -5.58 -1.80
CA GLY A 481 -25.62 -6.07 -0.77
C GLY A 481 -26.30 -6.43 0.56
N LEU A 482 -25.49 -6.81 1.54
CA LEU A 482 -25.89 -6.98 2.94
C LEU A 482 -25.28 -5.83 3.75
N VAL A 483 -26.12 -4.93 4.24
CA VAL A 483 -25.70 -3.79 5.06
C VAL A 483 -26.19 -3.99 6.49
N TYR A 484 -25.26 -4.13 7.43
CA TYR A 484 -25.54 -4.22 8.85
C TYR A 484 -24.92 -3.00 9.54
N ALA A 485 -25.73 -1.97 9.75
CA ALA A 485 -25.34 -0.70 10.34
C ALA A 485 -25.86 -0.56 11.77
N ILE A 486 -25.02 -0.03 12.66
CA ILE A 486 -25.29 0.07 14.09
C ILE A 486 -24.86 1.46 14.55
N GLY A 487 -25.83 2.28 14.90
CA GLY A 487 -25.61 3.55 15.58
C GLY A 487 -25.49 3.38 17.08
N SER A 488 -24.99 4.38 17.76
CA SER A 488 -24.79 4.34 19.21
C SER A 488 -26.14 4.38 19.94
N ARG A 489 -26.60 5.53 20.32
CA ARG A 489 -27.91 5.73 20.98
C ARG A 489 -28.55 7.00 20.45
N SER A 490 -29.90 7.04 20.48
CA SER A 490 -30.62 8.26 20.10
C SER A 490 -30.01 9.54 20.69
N PRO A 491 -29.82 10.59 19.86
CA PRO A 491 -30.44 10.74 18.52
C PRO A 491 -29.77 9.97 17.39
N GLU A 492 -28.59 9.37 17.61
CA GLU A 492 -27.77 8.72 16.59
C GLU A 492 -28.42 7.46 16.01
N LEU A 493 -28.21 7.20 14.74
CA LEU A 493 -28.91 6.20 13.95
C LEU A 493 -27.97 5.09 13.42
N GLY A 494 -28.56 3.97 13.01
CA GLY A 494 -27.84 2.97 12.21
C GLY A 494 -27.43 3.54 10.85
N ILE A 495 -28.36 4.28 10.20
CA ILE A 495 -28.12 4.91 8.89
C ILE A 495 -28.75 6.30 8.90
N ASP A 496 -27.93 7.33 8.75
CA ASP A 496 -28.34 8.72 8.71
C ASP A 496 -27.96 9.40 7.39
N ALA A 497 -28.78 10.34 6.95
CA ALA A 497 -28.53 11.24 5.84
C ALA A 497 -28.98 12.64 6.23
N ASN A 498 -28.31 13.68 5.77
CA ASN A 498 -28.60 15.08 6.10
C ASN A 498 -30.02 15.51 5.72
N SER A 499 -31.00 15.06 6.50
CA SER A 499 -32.41 15.36 6.30
C SER A 499 -32.73 16.85 6.48
N GLU A 500 -32.01 17.58 7.33
CA GLU A 500 -32.07 19.03 7.50
C GLU A 500 -31.70 19.77 6.23
N GLY A 501 -30.74 19.20 5.45
CA GLY A 501 -30.37 19.66 4.12
C GLY A 501 -31.28 19.15 2.99
N GLY A 502 -32.38 18.42 3.34
CA GLY A 502 -33.33 17.85 2.39
C GLY A 502 -32.84 16.58 1.70
N LYS A 503 -31.81 15.93 2.24
CA LYS A 503 -31.28 14.65 1.76
C LYS A 503 -32.09 13.48 2.32
N LYS A 504 -31.91 12.28 1.75
CA LYS A 504 -32.69 11.10 2.13
C LYS A 504 -31.92 9.81 1.96
N VAL A 505 -32.32 8.82 2.74
CA VAL A 505 -31.96 7.42 2.52
C VAL A 505 -32.97 6.79 1.56
N TYR A 506 -32.49 6.18 0.47
CA TYR A 506 -33.27 5.43 -0.51
C TYR A 506 -32.93 3.95 -0.38
N VAL A 507 -33.90 3.15 0.10
CA VAL A 507 -33.73 1.69 0.24
C VAL A 507 -34.38 1.03 -0.98
N ASN A 508 -33.55 0.76 -1.99
CA ASN A 508 -33.97 0.26 -3.29
C ASN A 508 -33.79 -1.25 -3.46
N GLY A 509 -32.82 -1.84 -2.73
CA GLY A 509 -32.47 -3.26 -2.85
C GLY A 509 -31.56 -3.72 -1.72
N GLY A 510 -31.19 -5.02 -1.76
CA GLY A 510 -30.33 -5.66 -0.77
C GLY A 510 -31.02 -6.02 0.54
N VAL A 511 -30.24 -6.49 1.51
CA VAL A 511 -30.69 -6.74 2.88
C VAL A 511 -30.07 -5.70 3.80
N ILE A 512 -30.93 -4.93 4.44
CA ILE A 512 -30.55 -3.82 5.30
C ILE A 512 -30.97 -4.16 6.73
N ILE A 513 -30.01 -4.12 7.64
CA ILE A 513 -30.18 -4.31 9.08
C ILE A 513 -29.65 -3.05 9.75
N ALA A 514 -30.52 -2.22 10.30
CA ALA A 514 -30.15 -0.97 10.96
C ALA A 514 -30.58 -0.98 12.43
N VAL A 515 -29.61 -1.16 13.33
CA VAL A 515 -29.77 -1.00 14.78
C VAL A 515 -29.60 0.47 15.14
N GLY A 516 -30.54 1.06 15.83
CA GLY A 516 -30.71 2.51 15.99
C GLY A 516 -31.71 3.09 15.00
N GLY A 517 -32.04 2.36 13.93
CA GLY A 517 -33.02 2.77 12.91
C GLY A 517 -32.36 3.40 11.68
N ILE A 518 -33.19 3.97 10.83
CA ILE A 518 -32.82 4.71 9.62
C ILE A 518 -33.51 6.07 9.70
N GLU A 519 -32.85 7.12 9.19
CA GLU A 519 -33.31 8.51 9.16
C GLU A 519 -34.79 8.65 8.76
N ASN A 520 -35.48 9.54 9.45
CA ASN A 520 -36.90 9.83 9.20
C ASN A 520 -37.12 10.35 7.78
N GLY A 521 -38.15 9.82 7.12
CA GLY A 521 -38.45 10.20 5.74
C GLY A 521 -37.69 9.36 4.69
N ALA A 522 -36.95 8.31 5.10
CA ALA A 522 -36.37 7.34 4.20
C ALA A 522 -37.42 6.76 3.23
N ALA A 523 -37.02 6.63 1.95
CA ALA A 523 -37.85 6.08 0.89
C ALA A 523 -37.56 4.58 0.72
N TYR A 524 -38.59 3.75 0.79
CA TYR A 524 -38.46 2.29 0.65
C TYR A 524 -39.14 1.83 -0.63
N ASN A 525 -38.38 1.18 -1.50
CA ASN A 525 -38.88 0.51 -2.69
C ASN A 525 -39.00 -1.01 -2.51
N GLN A 526 -38.72 -1.51 -1.30
CA GLN A 526 -38.87 -2.90 -0.91
C GLN A 526 -39.49 -3.03 0.47
N PRO A 527 -40.02 -4.23 0.86
CA PRO A 527 -40.64 -4.45 2.15
C PRO A 527 -39.69 -4.20 3.33
N LYS A 528 -40.26 -3.77 4.43
CA LYS A 528 -39.55 -3.63 5.71
C LYS A 528 -40.39 -4.11 6.90
N ILE A 529 -39.66 -4.47 7.96
CA ILE A 529 -40.22 -4.60 9.33
C ILE A 529 -39.48 -3.67 10.26
N GLN A 530 -40.13 -3.28 11.33
CA GLN A 530 -39.57 -2.38 12.31
C GLN A 530 -39.94 -2.83 13.72
N GLN A 531 -38.95 -2.82 14.63
CA GLN A 531 -39.16 -3.08 16.05
C GLN A 531 -38.66 -1.90 16.87
N SER A 532 -39.34 -1.56 17.93
CA SER A 532 -38.99 -0.45 18.82
C SER A 532 -37.76 -0.76 19.70
N ASN A 533 -37.50 -2.04 19.97
CA ASN A 533 -36.41 -2.46 20.84
C ASN A 533 -35.82 -3.79 20.38
N VAL A 534 -34.52 -3.94 20.51
CA VAL A 534 -33.79 -5.20 20.41
C VAL A 534 -32.96 -5.44 21.66
N SER A 535 -32.75 -6.70 21.99
CA SER A 535 -31.92 -7.08 23.14
C SER A 535 -30.43 -6.95 22.81
N SER A 536 -29.66 -6.49 23.78
CA SER A 536 -28.20 -6.43 23.71
C SER A 536 -27.57 -7.82 23.59
N ASN A 537 -26.50 -7.94 22.83
CA ASN A 537 -25.68 -9.15 22.69
C ASN A 537 -26.50 -10.42 22.36
N THR A 538 -27.53 -10.26 21.49
CA THR A 538 -28.51 -11.29 21.21
C THR A 538 -28.53 -11.65 19.73
N TRP A 539 -28.67 -12.94 19.45
CA TRP A 539 -28.84 -13.45 18.09
C TRP A 539 -30.29 -13.31 17.63
N TYR A 540 -30.45 -12.90 16.38
CA TYR A 540 -31.69 -12.86 15.64
C TYR A 540 -31.49 -13.53 14.28
N THR A 541 -32.55 -14.12 13.72
CA THR A 541 -32.55 -14.66 12.36
C THR A 541 -33.64 -14.00 11.54
N ILE A 542 -33.24 -13.44 10.41
CA ILE A 542 -34.13 -12.93 9.36
C ILE A 542 -34.39 -14.07 8.37
N THR A 543 -35.63 -14.24 7.97
CA THR A 543 -36.03 -15.14 6.88
C THR A 543 -36.83 -14.34 5.85
N TYR A 544 -36.42 -14.44 4.60
CA TYR A 544 -37.15 -13.86 3.45
C TYR A 544 -36.96 -14.81 2.26
N ASP A 545 -38.03 -15.13 1.55
CA ASP A 545 -38.07 -16.22 0.55
C ASP A 545 -37.44 -17.48 1.13
N ASP A 546 -36.44 -18.06 0.41
CA ASP A 546 -35.69 -19.24 0.85
C ASP A 546 -34.33 -18.87 1.51
N ASN A 547 -34.12 -17.60 1.88
CA ASN A 547 -32.88 -17.14 2.48
C ASN A 547 -33.02 -16.91 3.99
N MET A 548 -31.94 -17.24 4.71
CA MET A 548 -31.84 -16.96 6.15
C MET A 548 -30.54 -16.22 6.45
N ILE A 549 -30.67 -15.19 7.28
CA ILE A 549 -29.52 -14.41 7.77
C ILE A 549 -29.63 -14.31 9.29
N ALA A 550 -28.65 -14.88 9.99
CA ALA A 550 -28.52 -14.67 11.43
C ALA A 550 -27.53 -13.55 11.69
N PHE A 551 -27.89 -12.62 12.57
CA PHE A 551 -27.04 -11.53 13.00
C PHE A 551 -27.07 -11.39 14.52
N LYS A 552 -25.96 -10.89 15.09
CA LYS A 552 -25.82 -10.69 16.52
C LYS A 552 -25.77 -9.20 16.84
N THR A 553 -26.71 -8.72 17.64
CA THR A 553 -26.66 -7.33 18.13
C THR A 553 -25.45 -7.11 19.04
N PRO A 554 -24.84 -5.91 19.00
CA PRO A 554 -23.73 -5.58 19.89
C PRO A 554 -24.22 -5.43 21.34
N THR A 555 -23.29 -5.16 22.24
CA THR A 555 -23.61 -4.70 23.58
C THR A 555 -24.17 -3.28 23.47
N ILE A 556 -25.50 -3.14 23.66
CA ILE A 556 -26.17 -1.85 23.62
C ILE A 556 -26.04 -1.21 25.01
N SER A 557 -25.35 -0.08 25.10
CA SER A 557 -25.19 0.64 26.36
C SER A 557 -26.54 1.23 26.83
N THR A 558 -26.99 0.83 28.01
CA THR A 558 -28.21 1.38 28.65
C THR A 558 -27.93 2.55 29.60
N GLY A 559 -26.64 2.95 29.74
CA GLY A 559 -26.20 3.98 30.69
C GLY A 559 -26.03 5.35 30.04
N GLY A 560 -26.58 6.41 30.69
CA GLY A 560 -26.29 7.80 30.31
C GLY A 560 -24.86 8.17 30.60
N GLY A 561 -24.02 8.37 29.55
CA GLY A 561 -22.71 9.02 29.66
C GLY A 561 -22.89 10.54 29.72
N PRO A 562 -21.97 11.28 30.38
CA PRO A 562 -21.97 12.74 30.38
C PRO A 562 -21.37 13.24 29.07
N GLY A 563 -22.17 13.80 28.15
CA GLY A 563 -21.64 14.51 27.00
C GLY A 563 -22.43 14.45 25.69
N GLY A 564 -23.66 13.91 25.68
CA GLY A 564 -24.52 14.02 24.51
C GLY A 564 -25.32 15.33 24.54
N HIS A 565 -25.49 16.01 23.42
CA HIS A 565 -26.48 17.08 23.26
C HIS A 565 -27.84 16.55 23.64
N GLY A 566 -28.32 16.95 24.84
CA GLY A 566 -29.50 16.39 25.47
C GLY A 566 -30.78 16.84 24.83
N GLY A 567 -31.35 16.02 23.95
CA GLY A 567 -32.77 15.95 23.71
C GLY A 567 -33.44 14.97 24.69
N PRO A 568 -34.72 15.06 24.99
CA PRO A 568 -35.44 14.09 25.79
C PRO A 568 -35.71 12.82 24.96
N GLY A 569 -34.65 12.11 24.61
CA GLY A 569 -34.72 10.89 23.81
C GLY A 569 -34.74 9.65 24.70
N GLY A 570 -35.75 8.85 24.58
CA GLY A 570 -35.80 7.51 25.17
C GLY A 570 -34.73 6.60 24.51
N ASN A 571 -34.33 5.53 25.20
CA ASN A 571 -33.52 4.45 24.67
C ASN A 571 -34.07 3.95 23.34
N SER A 572 -33.55 4.38 22.20
CA SER A 572 -33.95 3.79 20.93
C SER A 572 -32.95 2.70 20.55
N SER A 573 -33.17 1.51 21.06
CA SER A 573 -32.67 0.28 20.47
C SER A 573 -33.59 -0.17 19.34
N GLY A 574 -33.99 0.77 18.49
CA GLY A 574 -34.86 0.50 17.34
C GLY A 574 -34.12 -0.36 16.31
N LEU A 575 -34.87 -1.24 15.65
CA LEU A 575 -34.35 -2.07 14.58
C LEU A 575 -35.20 -1.88 13.33
N VAL A 576 -34.58 -1.58 12.23
CA VAL A 576 -35.19 -1.62 10.89
C VAL A 576 -34.53 -2.73 10.09
N ILE A 577 -35.35 -3.61 9.52
CA ILE A 577 -34.90 -4.64 8.58
C ILE A 577 -35.69 -4.44 7.29
N SER A 578 -34.98 -4.39 6.17
CA SER A 578 -35.57 -4.34 4.83
C SER A 578 -34.89 -5.40 3.96
N ALA A 579 -35.70 -6.11 3.15
CA ALA A 579 -35.26 -7.19 2.29
C ALA A 579 -36.05 -7.20 0.98
N PRO A 580 -35.59 -7.89 -0.08
CA PRO A 580 -36.25 -7.96 -1.38
C PRO A 580 -37.70 -8.48 -1.31
N SER A 581 -38.01 -9.38 -0.37
CA SER A 581 -39.37 -9.78 -0.03
C SER A 581 -39.65 -9.53 1.45
N THR A 582 -40.91 -9.68 1.88
CA THR A 582 -41.32 -9.38 3.26
C THR A 582 -40.53 -10.22 4.26
N PRO A 583 -39.65 -9.62 5.06
CA PRO A 583 -38.86 -10.38 6.03
C PRO A 583 -39.68 -10.77 7.27
N SER A 584 -39.31 -11.89 7.86
CA SER A 584 -39.70 -12.27 9.22
C SER A 584 -38.51 -12.28 10.14
N LEU A 585 -38.71 -12.06 11.44
CA LEU A 585 -37.62 -12.03 12.43
C LEU A 585 -37.94 -13.02 13.57
N ALA A 586 -36.96 -13.87 13.86
CA ALA A 586 -37.01 -14.81 14.98
C ALA A 586 -35.82 -14.61 15.92
N ASN A 587 -35.98 -14.94 17.19
CA ASN A 587 -34.87 -14.96 18.14
C ASN A 587 -33.99 -16.18 17.91
N GLY A 588 -32.68 -16.01 18.17
CA GLY A 588 -31.66 -17.06 18.06
C GLY A 588 -30.93 -17.06 16.71
N ASN A 589 -29.84 -17.80 16.66
CA ASN A 589 -29.18 -18.15 15.41
C ASN A 589 -29.76 -19.48 14.90
N ASN A 590 -30.63 -19.40 13.89
CA ASN A 590 -31.29 -20.54 13.28
C ASN A 590 -30.62 -20.98 11.97
N VAL A 591 -29.53 -20.33 11.55
CA VAL A 591 -28.69 -20.71 10.41
C VAL A 591 -27.84 -21.91 10.81
N THR A 592 -27.93 -23.00 10.05
CA THR A 592 -27.26 -24.28 10.37
C THR A 592 -26.05 -24.56 9.48
N ASP A 593 -26.04 -24.03 8.27
CA ASP A 593 -24.96 -24.24 7.26
C ASP A 593 -24.76 -22.95 6.46
N GLY A 594 -24.37 -21.88 7.16
CA GLY A 594 -24.21 -20.55 6.57
C GLY A 594 -22.77 -20.09 6.50
N THR A 595 -22.48 -19.23 5.53
CA THR A 595 -21.19 -18.51 5.44
C THR A 595 -21.12 -17.45 6.53
N SER A 596 -20.00 -17.44 7.26
CA SER A 596 -19.74 -16.49 8.32
C SER A 596 -19.16 -15.19 7.75
N TYR A 597 -19.67 -14.06 8.18
CA TYR A 597 -19.22 -12.71 7.86
C TYR A 597 -19.02 -11.89 9.13
N PHE A 598 -18.30 -10.79 9.01
CA PHE A 598 -18.14 -9.77 10.07
C PHE A 598 -17.59 -10.35 11.38
N GLU A 599 -16.47 -11.08 11.31
CA GLU A 599 -15.83 -11.69 12.48
C GLU A 599 -16.79 -12.63 13.25
N GLY A 600 -17.71 -13.30 12.55
CA GLY A 600 -18.68 -14.20 13.16
C GLY A 600 -19.91 -13.52 13.75
N ASN A 601 -20.15 -12.24 13.49
CA ASN A 601 -21.36 -11.53 13.93
C ASN A 601 -22.56 -11.71 12.99
N CYS A 602 -22.36 -12.34 11.83
CA CYS A 602 -23.41 -12.65 10.88
C CYS A 602 -23.16 -13.99 10.19
N TYR A 603 -24.24 -14.74 9.96
CA TYR A 603 -24.23 -15.97 9.16
C TYR A 603 -25.29 -15.88 8.09
N VAL A 604 -24.93 -16.20 6.85
CA VAL A 604 -25.82 -16.15 5.69
C VAL A 604 -25.99 -17.56 5.13
N GLU A 605 -27.23 -18.05 5.11
CA GLU A 605 -27.63 -19.32 4.49
C GLU A 605 -28.64 -19.01 3.40
N GLY A 606 -28.44 -19.60 2.22
CA GLY A 606 -29.34 -19.45 1.09
C GLY A 606 -29.03 -20.44 -0.02
N SER A 607 -29.97 -20.64 -0.91
CA SER A 607 -29.86 -21.55 -2.04
C SER A 607 -28.88 -21.02 -3.10
N GLY A 608 -27.57 -20.93 -2.75
CA GLY A 608 -26.49 -20.73 -3.73
C GLY A 608 -26.48 -19.43 -4.52
N GLY A 609 -27.26 -18.42 -4.08
CA GLY A 609 -27.25 -17.09 -4.65
C GLY A 609 -26.48 -16.15 -3.72
N SER A 610 -25.52 -15.41 -4.24
CA SER A 610 -25.00 -14.21 -3.58
C SER A 610 -26.17 -13.35 -3.11
N VAL A 611 -26.14 -12.84 -1.85
CA VAL A 611 -27.16 -11.90 -1.37
C VAL A 611 -27.21 -10.69 -2.31
N GLY A 612 -28.16 -10.72 -3.28
CA GLY A 612 -28.44 -9.59 -4.16
C GLY A 612 -27.36 -9.21 -5.17
N ILE A 613 -26.39 -10.09 -5.48
CA ILE A 613 -25.73 -10.08 -6.78
C ILE A 613 -26.41 -11.18 -7.62
N ASP A 614 -27.69 -11.05 -7.94
CA ASP A 614 -28.05 -11.38 -9.28
C ASP A 614 -27.08 -10.56 -10.15
N GLU A 615 -26.29 -11.25 -11.01
CA GLU A 615 -25.86 -10.58 -12.22
C GLU A 615 -27.04 -9.72 -12.61
N VAL A 616 -26.91 -8.41 -12.46
CA VAL A 616 -27.90 -7.51 -13.03
C VAL A 616 -27.92 -7.96 -14.47
N GLY A 617 -28.91 -8.75 -14.81
CA GLY A 617 -29.32 -9.01 -16.15
C GLY A 617 -29.77 -7.68 -16.74
N VAL A 618 -28.90 -6.71 -16.71
CA VAL A 618 -28.89 -5.58 -17.61
C VAL A 618 -28.40 -6.14 -18.92
N GLU A 619 -29.28 -6.86 -19.59
CA GLU A 619 -29.40 -6.72 -21.02
C GLU A 619 -29.89 -5.28 -21.34
N GLN A 620 -29.34 -4.26 -20.74
CA GLN A 620 -29.03 -3.06 -21.45
C GLN A 620 -27.86 -3.46 -22.33
N GLN A 621 -28.14 -3.66 -23.61
CA GLN A 621 -27.11 -3.56 -24.63
C GLN A 621 -26.44 -2.20 -24.41
N ILE A 622 -25.39 -2.20 -23.57
CA ILE A 622 -24.42 -1.13 -23.53
C ILE A 622 -23.77 -1.24 -24.91
N ASN A 623 -24.24 -0.45 -25.86
CA ASN A 623 -23.54 -0.18 -27.11
C ASN A 623 -22.29 0.66 -26.79
N ASP A 624 -21.47 0.14 -25.88
CA ASP A 624 -20.21 0.73 -25.49
C ASP A 624 -19.13 0.15 -26.40
N SER A 625 -18.83 0.86 -27.47
CA SER A 625 -17.78 0.48 -28.41
C SER A 625 -16.36 0.52 -27.80
N ARG A 626 -16.22 0.94 -26.53
CA ARG A 626 -14.93 1.02 -25.86
C ARG A 626 -14.35 -0.38 -25.65
N VAL A 627 -13.04 -0.49 -25.90
CA VAL A 627 -12.27 -1.72 -25.75
C VAL A 627 -11.36 -1.56 -24.56
N PHE A 628 -11.37 -2.54 -23.67
CA PHE A 628 -10.50 -2.59 -22.49
C PHE A 628 -9.65 -3.87 -22.52
N SER A 629 -8.41 -3.80 -22.08
CA SER A 629 -7.63 -4.98 -21.74
C SER A 629 -8.25 -5.72 -20.55
N ILE A 630 -7.82 -6.95 -20.28
CA ILE A 630 -8.40 -7.77 -19.20
C ILE A 630 -8.10 -7.18 -17.80
N ASP A 631 -7.07 -6.38 -17.70
CA ASP A 631 -6.66 -5.58 -16.53
C ASP A 631 -7.36 -4.22 -16.41
N GLY A 632 -8.36 -3.95 -17.27
CA GLY A 632 -9.20 -2.76 -17.22
C GLY A 632 -8.68 -1.56 -18.00
N ARG A 633 -7.51 -1.62 -18.62
CA ARG A 633 -6.93 -0.51 -19.40
C ARG A 633 -7.75 -0.22 -20.66
N TYR A 634 -8.09 1.04 -20.87
CA TYR A 634 -8.79 1.49 -22.10
C TYR A 634 -7.86 1.40 -23.31
N LEU A 635 -8.25 0.65 -24.33
CA LEU A 635 -7.49 0.41 -25.56
C LEU A 635 -7.97 1.25 -26.75
N GLY A 636 -9.10 1.95 -26.62
CA GLY A 636 -9.71 2.75 -27.68
C GLY A 636 -11.15 2.31 -28.01
N SER A 637 -11.73 2.89 -29.05
CA SER A 637 -13.05 2.47 -29.58
C SER A 637 -12.96 1.23 -30.49
N GLU A 638 -11.74 0.85 -30.90
CA GLU A 638 -11.45 -0.35 -31.69
C GLU A 638 -10.20 -1.04 -31.14
N VAL A 639 -10.13 -2.37 -31.28
CA VAL A 639 -8.97 -3.14 -30.83
C VAL A 639 -7.75 -2.76 -31.66
N PRO A 640 -6.68 -2.18 -31.09
CA PRO A 640 -5.50 -1.77 -31.83
C PRO A 640 -4.96 -2.90 -32.71
N ALA A 641 -4.47 -2.59 -33.90
CA ALA A 641 -3.95 -3.60 -34.84
C ALA A 641 -2.78 -4.38 -34.27
N THR A 642 -2.01 -3.74 -33.38
CA THR A 642 -0.83 -4.31 -32.70
C THR A 642 -1.19 -5.07 -31.44
N PHE A 643 -2.40 -4.91 -30.87
CA PHE A 643 -2.80 -5.59 -29.65
C PHE A 643 -2.91 -7.09 -29.87
N ARG A 644 -2.38 -7.86 -28.93
CA ARG A 644 -2.48 -9.33 -28.84
C ARG A 644 -2.85 -9.69 -27.40
N GLY A 645 -3.78 -10.59 -27.24
CA GLY A 645 -4.22 -11.04 -25.92
C GLY A 645 -5.72 -10.97 -25.72
N VAL A 646 -6.14 -10.93 -24.46
CA VAL A 646 -7.54 -10.92 -24.06
C VAL A 646 -8.00 -9.48 -23.85
N PHE A 647 -9.18 -9.14 -24.36
CA PHE A 647 -9.78 -7.82 -24.19
C PHE A 647 -11.29 -7.91 -23.91
N ILE A 648 -11.85 -6.86 -23.38
CA ILE A 648 -13.27 -6.70 -23.07
C ILE A 648 -13.88 -5.65 -24.02
N GLN A 649 -14.95 -5.99 -24.70
CA GLN A 649 -15.73 -5.08 -25.52
C GLN A 649 -17.22 -5.42 -25.40
N ASN A 650 -18.06 -4.42 -25.23
CA ASN A 650 -19.50 -4.58 -24.97
C ASN A 650 -19.77 -5.53 -23.78
N GLY A 651 -18.95 -5.45 -22.73
CA GLY A 651 -19.05 -6.32 -21.54
C GLY A 651 -18.67 -7.79 -21.78
N LYS A 652 -18.15 -8.15 -22.96
CA LYS A 652 -17.78 -9.54 -23.31
C LYS A 652 -16.27 -9.67 -23.47
N LYS A 653 -15.75 -10.81 -23.03
CA LYS A 653 -14.34 -11.19 -23.15
C LYS A 653 -14.06 -11.74 -24.55
N HIS A 654 -13.06 -11.20 -25.21
CA HIS A 654 -12.60 -11.59 -26.55
C HIS A 654 -11.11 -11.91 -26.51
N ILE A 655 -10.64 -12.67 -27.51
CA ILE A 655 -9.20 -12.98 -27.67
C ILE A 655 -8.78 -12.57 -29.09
N LYS A 656 -7.69 -11.82 -29.21
CA LYS A 656 -7.03 -11.50 -30.47
C LYS A 656 -5.66 -12.17 -30.51
N LEU A 657 -5.48 -13.15 -31.40
CA LEU A 657 -4.26 -13.95 -31.52
C LEU A 657 -3.35 -13.49 -32.66
N TYR A 658 -3.90 -12.79 -33.68
CA TYR A 658 -3.17 -12.35 -34.89
C TYR A 658 -3.53 -10.91 -35.28
#